data_ca8b17235a69c6ee19daa93566361a5a
#
_entry.id   ca8b17235a69c6ee19daa93566361a5a
#
_cell.length_a   1.000
_cell.length_b   1.000
_cell.length_c   1.000
_cell.angle_alpha   90.00
_cell.angle_beta   90.00
_cell.angle_gamma   90.00
#
_symmetry.space_group_name_H-M   'P 1'
#
loop_
_entity.id
_entity.type
_entity.pdbx_description
1 polymer ?
#
loop_
_entity_poly.entity_id
_entity_poly.type
_entity_poly.pdbx_seq_one_letter_code
_entity_poly.pdbx_strand_id
1 'polypeptide(L)'
;MAEKKYGHFDDANREYVITDPKTPWPWINYLGNEDFFSLISNTAGGYSFYKDAKFRRITRYRYNGVPMDNGGRYFYIKDGDTVWNPGWKPCKTPLDSYECRHGMNYTRITGSKNGVEASVLFFVPLHTWAEVQKMTLKNQTEEVKILKVFSFAEWCLWNAATDMENFQRNFSTGEVEVEGSTIYHKTEYRERRNHYAFYTVNTEIQGYDTDRESFIGLYNEFAEPEAVMEGKPRNSFAHGWSPIASHYIEVTLQPGESRDLIFLLGYVENEQDKKFSAKKVINKEKAHQLIAKFDTTEKVDAAFAELNQYWDNLLNIFTVKSGNDKLDRMVNIWNQYQCMITFCMSRSASFFESGIGRGMGFRDSNQDLVGFVHQIPTRARQRIIDIASTQFPDGGCYHQYQPLTKRGNNDIGGGFNDDPCWLIFGTVAYIKETGDFSILAEQVPFDNQPGTEVSLFEHLKISMNHVINNLGPHKLPLIGRADWNDCLNLNCFSWDPNESFQTTENKGEGSKAESLMIAGLFVVTGKDYVALCKQLAKEALESKEGEIAGLAEEDYLTEAERMQQAVDEMNEAVKQHGWDGEWFLRAYDFFGNKIGSDENEEGKIFIESQGWCTMAGIGLEEGLCDKALDSSKKRLECEHGLVLNNPAYTTYHVEMGEISSYPEGYKENAGIFCHNNPWVIIGETVAGRGNDAWSHYTKILPSYVEEKYQTLHKVEPYVNCQMVAGKDAAKPGEGKNSWLTGTAAWMWYTVSEFILGIKPDYEGLLIDPCLPSTAKEYEVTRKFRGGEYHITVKNPSGNQKGVKQITVDGTPISGTIIPCSEGKHEVVVEM
;
A
#
# COMPACT_ATOMS: atom_id res chain seq x y z
N MET A 1 10.91 8.94 -31.97
CA MET A 1 9.45 8.64 -32.10
C MET A 1 8.80 9.23 -30.88
N ALA A 2 7.62 9.84 -31.00
CA ALA A 2 6.88 10.28 -29.83
C ALA A 2 6.55 9.02 -28.98
N GLU A 3 6.63 9.14 -27.67
CA GLU A 3 6.31 8.02 -26.78
C GLU A 3 4.83 7.65 -26.90
N LYS A 4 4.53 6.36 -26.90
CA LYS A 4 3.16 5.87 -26.97
C LYS A 4 2.44 6.16 -25.64
N LYS A 5 1.27 6.82 -25.70
CA LYS A 5 0.37 7.00 -24.56
C LYS A 5 -0.72 5.96 -24.61
N TYR A 6 -1.01 5.36 -23.46
CA TYR A 6 -2.05 4.35 -23.28
C TYR A 6 -3.29 4.92 -22.60
N GLY A 7 -3.19 6.11 -22.02
CA GLY A 7 -4.26 6.78 -21.31
C GLY A 7 -3.87 8.19 -20.87
N HIS A 8 -4.70 8.79 -20.04
CA HIS A 8 -4.54 10.13 -19.49
C HIS A 8 -5.30 10.30 -18.18
N PHE A 9 -4.90 11.30 -17.39
CA PHE A 9 -5.64 11.70 -16.20
C PHE A 9 -6.90 12.50 -16.55
N ASP A 10 -7.99 12.21 -15.84
CA ASP A 10 -9.22 12.99 -15.80
C ASP A 10 -9.41 13.51 -14.36
N ASP A 11 -8.79 14.63 -14.04
CA ASP A 11 -8.75 15.20 -12.69
C ASP A 11 -10.14 15.62 -12.20
N ALA A 12 -11.01 16.05 -13.11
CA ALA A 12 -12.37 16.46 -12.78
C ALA A 12 -13.22 15.32 -12.22
N ASN A 13 -13.02 14.11 -12.74
CA ASN A 13 -13.71 12.91 -12.30
C ASN A 13 -12.87 12.05 -11.36
N ARG A 14 -11.62 12.46 -11.05
CA ARG A 14 -10.65 11.69 -10.26
C ARG A 14 -10.42 10.28 -10.83
N GLU A 15 -10.24 10.21 -12.13
CA GLU A 15 -10.05 8.98 -12.86
C GLU A 15 -8.74 8.97 -13.65
N TYR A 16 -8.21 7.78 -13.89
CA TYR A 16 -7.25 7.55 -14.96
C TYR A 16 -7.95 6.79 -16.08
N VAL A 17 -7.95 7.36 -17.28
CA VAL A 17 -8.65 6.86 -18.46
C VAL A 17 -7.68 6.13 -19.36
N ILE A 18 -7.86 4.82 -19.51
CA ILE A 18 -7.05 3.96 -20.38
C ILE A 18 -7.79 3.78 -21.69
N THR A 19 -7.17 4.15 -22.82
CA THR A 19 -7.78 4.15 -24.15
C THR A 19 -7.22 3.05 -25.07
N ASP A 20 -6.19 2.34 -24.62
CA ASP A 20 -5.65 1.16 -25.34
C ASP A 20 -5.60 -0.03 -24.36
N PRO A 21 -6.33 -1.14 -24.63
CA PRO A 21 -6.34 -2.30 -23.75
C PRO A 21 -4.98 -3.02 -23.66
N LYS A 22 -4.06 -2.75 -24.62
CA LYS A 22 -2.74 -3.37 -24.73
C LYS A 22 -1.68 -2.60 -23.95
N THR A 23 -1.95 -2.30 -22.68
CA THR A 23 -0.98 -1.69 -21.77
C THR A 23 0.26 -2.56 -21.61
N PRO A 24 1.45 -2.00 -21.30
CA PRO A 24 2.70 -2.77 -21.17
C PRO A 24 2.64 -3.90 -20.16
N TRP A 25 1.97 -3.64 -19.03
CA TRP A 25 1.56 -4.57 -17.98
C TRP A 25 0.05 -4.44 -17.77
N PRO A 26 -0.63 -5.40 -17.14
CA PRO A 26 -1.97 -5.15 -16.63
C PRO A 26 -1.98 -3.95 -15.69
N TRP A 27 -2.72 -2.89 -16.01
CA TRP A 27 -2.88 -1.75 -15.12
C TRP A 27 -4.11 -1.96 -14.27
N ILE A 28 -3.89 -2.06 -12.96
CA ILE A 28 -4.90 -2.50 -12.00
C ILE A 28 -5.47 -1.35 -11.17
N ASN A 29 -6.61 -1.65 -10.56
CA ASN A 29 -7.18 -0.89 -9.46
C ASN A 29 -7.59 -1.85 -8.34
N TYR A 30 -7.53 -1.38 -7.09
CA TYR A 30 -8.07 -2.09 -5.94
C TYR A 30 -9.45 -1.54 -5.61
N LEU A 31 -10.39 -2.44 -5.32
CA LEU A 31 -11.76 -2.14 -4.92
C LEU A 31 -11.97 -2.61 -3.49
N GLY A 32 -12.73 -1.84 -2.71
CA GLY A 32 -12.99 -2.15 -1.30
C GLY A 32 -12.02 -1.43 -0.34
N ASN A 33 -12.45 -1.28 0.90
CA ASN A 33 -11.75 -0.48 1.90
C ASN A 33 -11.87 -1.01 3.33
N GLU A 34 -12.60 -2.10 3.56
CA GLU A 34 -12.82 -2.69 4.88
C GLU A 34 -12.36 -4.15 4.94
N ASP A 35 -13.27 -5.08 4.70
CA ASP A 35 -13.03 -6.52 4.81
C ASP A 35 -13.08 -7.26 3.48
N PHE A 36 -13.87 -6.79 2.52
CA PHE A 36 -13.99 -7.38 1.19
C PHE A 36 -13.23 -6.53 0.19
N PHE A 37 -12.33 -7.18 -0.52
CA PHE A 37 -11.49 -6.54 -1.52
C PHE A 37 -11.53 -7.29 -2.84
N SER A 38 -11.39 -6.52 -3.90
CA SER A 38 -11.13 -7.01 -5.24
C SER A 38 -9.97 -6.24 -5.85
N LEU A 39 -9.19 -6.89 -6.70
CA LEU A 39 -8.35 -6.17 -7.65
C LEU A 39 -8.82 -6.49 -9.06
N ILE A 40 -8.72 -5.51 -9.93
CA ILE A 40 -9.19 -5.60 -11.31
C ILE A 40 -8.23 -4.88 -12.25
N SER A 41 -7.85 -5.55 -13.34
CA SER A 41 -7.05 -4.93 -14.39
C SER A 41 -7.93 -4.16 -15.39
N ASN A 42 -7.28 -3.38 -16.23
CA ASN A 42 -7.93 -2.68 -17.33
C ASN A 42 -8.63 -3.62 -18.33
N THR A 43 -8.39 -4.92 -18.26
CA THR A 43 -9.04 -5.95 -19.10
C THR A 43 -9.91 -6.92 -18.29
N ALA A 44 -10.31 -6.54 -17.07
CA ALA A 44 -11.15 -7.30 -16.15
C ALA A 44 -10.49 -8.57 -15.57
N GLY A 45 -9.17 -8.72 -15.66
CA GLY A 45 -8.40 -9.71 -14.92
C GLY A 45 -8.36 -9.39 -13.43
N GLY A 46 -7.95 -10.36 -12.60
CA GLY A 46 -7.81 -10.18 -11.16
C GLY A 46 -8.70 -11.08 -10.33
N TYR A 47 -8.87 -10.77 -9.05
CA TYR A 47 -9.55 -11.65 -8.09
C TYR A 47 -10.19 -10.88 -6.93
N SER A 48 -11.05 -11.58 -6.20
CA SER A 48 -11.72 -11.08 -5.00
C SER A 48 -11.38 -11.95 -3.79
N PHE A 49 -11.35 -11.34 -2.60
CA PHE A 49 -11.07 -12.04 -1.34
C PHE A 49 -11.73 -11.32 -0.15
N TYR A 50 -11.84 -12.07 0.97
CA TYR A 50 -12.31 -11.55 2.25
C TYR A 50 -11.16 -11.53 3.25
N LYS A 51 -10.77 -10.37 3.77
CA LYS A 51 -9.69 -10.09 4.74
C LYS A 51 -8.30 -10.60 4.34
N ASP A 52 -8.19 -11.81 3.85
CA ASP A 52 -6.92 -12.46 3.57
C ASP A 52 -6.91 -13.08 2.16
N ALA A 53 -6.03 -12.56 1.32
CA ALA A 53 -5.91 -12.98 -0.07
C ALA A 53 -5.37 -14.40 -0.26
N LYS A 54 -4.73 -14.97 0.77
CA LYS A 54 -4.20 -16.34 0.77
C LYS A 54 -5.24 -17.36 1.25
N PHE A 55 -5.93 -17.09 2.37
CA PHE A 55 -6.80 -18.06 3.04
C PHE A 55 -8.31 -17.83 2.84
N ARG A 56 -8.69 -16.69 2.24
CA ARG A 56 -10.10 -16.37 1.93
C ARG A 56 -10.24 -15.83 0.51
N ARG A 57 -9.49 -16.41 -0.42
CA ARG A 57 -9.59 -16.15 -1.85
C ARG A 57 -10.92 -16.68 -2.39
N ILE A 58 -11.68 -15.82 -3.05
CA ILE A 58 -13.01 -16.15 -3.61
C ILE A 58 -12.88 -16.61 -5.06
N THR A 59 -12.23 -15.82 -5.89
CA THR A 59 -12.05 -16.13 -7.31
C THR A 59 -10.61 -16.51 -7.62
N ARG A 60 -10.43 -17.43 -8.58
CA ARG A 60 -9.13 -17.96 -8.99
C ARG A 60 -8.40 -16.98 -9.89
N TYR A 61 -7.12 -16.77 -9.60
CA TYR A 61 -6.18 -16.01 -10.40
C TYR A 61 -4.77 -16.56 -10.23
N ARG A 62 -3.98 -16.60 -11.30
CA ARG A 62 -2.59 -17.07 -11.29
C ARG A 62 -1.66 -15.94 -11.72
N TYR A 63 -0.71 -15.59 -10.86
CA TYR A 63 0.22 -14.48 -11.07
C TYR A 63 1.21 -14.69 -12.22
N ASN A 64 1.51 -15.94 -12.58
CA ASN A 64 2.51 -16.25 -13.60
C ASN A 64 2.07 -15.93 -15.03
N GLY A 65 0.85 -15.46 -15.23
CA GLY A 65 0.29 -15.15 -16.53
C GLY A 65 0.56 -13.72 -17.03
N VAL A 66 1.39 -12.95 -16.35
CA VAL A 66 1.68 -11.54 -16.72
C VAL A 66 2.62 -11.51 -17.94
N PRO A 67 2.33 -10.72 -19.01
CA PRO A 67 1.22 -9.76 -19.15
C PRO A 67 -0.09 -10.37 -19.70
N MET A 68 -0.22 -11.70 -19.77
CA MET A 68 -1.41 -12.34 -20.34
C MET A 68 -2.68 -11.99 -19.55
N ASP A 69 -2.60 -11.85 -18.23
CA ASP A 69 -3.71 -11.45 -17.36
C ASP A 69 -4.94 -12.34 -17.52
N ASN A 70 -4.72 -13.67 -17.53
CA ASN A 70 -5.78 -14.65 -17.64
C ASN A 70 -6.34 -15.00 -16.25
N GLY A 71 -7.66 -15.07 -16.18
CA GLY A 71 -8.42 -15.22 -14.93
C GLY A 71 -8.98 -13.87 -14.47
N GLY A 72 -10.29 -13.85 -14.28
CA GLY A 72 -10.99 -12.61 -13.94
C GLY A 72 -12.50 -12.79 -13.95
N ARG A 73 -13.22 -11.67 -14.10
CA ARG A 73 -14.68 -11.65 -14.23
C ARG A 73 -14.98 -11.22 -15.64
N TYR A 74 -15.40 -12.14 -16.47
CA TYR A 74 -15.61 -11.88 -17.89
C TYR A 74 -17.08 -11.87 -18.24
N PHE A 75 -17.41 -11.02 -19.23
CA PHE A 75 -18.69 -11.01 -19.89
C PHE A 75 -18.45 -11.24 -21.37
N TYR A 76 -18.84 -12.41 -21.84
CA TYR A 76 -18.83 -12.72 -23.27
C TYR A 76 -20.13 -12.27 -23.87
N ILE A 77 -20.05 -11.52 -24.96
CA ILE A 77 -21.21 -11.06 -25.73
C ILE A 77 -21.10 -11.70 -27.11
N LYS A 78 -22.13 -12.48 -27.48
CA LYS A 78 -22.27 -13.07 -28.82
C LYS A 78 -23.38 -12.35 -29.56
N ASP A 79 -23.01 -11.69 -30.69
CA ASP A 79 -23.85 -11.01 -31.62
C ASP A 79 -23.73 -11.70 -33.01
N GLY A 80 -24.68 -12.54 -33.36
CA GLY A 80 -24.54 -13.43 -34.52
C GLY A 80 -23.33 -14.38 -34.33
N ASP A 81 -22.40 -14.32 -35.27
CA ASP A 81 -21.17 -15.12 -35.22
C ASP A 81 -20.01 -14.42 -34.49
N THR A 82 -20.18 -13.15 -34.11
CA THR A 82 -19.16 -12.37 -33.44
C THR A 82 -19.22 -12.59 -31.94
N VAL A 83 -18.12 -13.01 -31.35
CA VAL A 83 -17.93 -13.10 -29.88
C VAL A 83 -16.89 -12.08 -29.41
N TRP A 84 -17.21 -11.31 -28.38
CA TRP A 84 -16.35 -10.25 -27.89
C TRP A 84 -16.55 -10.00 -26.38
N ASN A 85 -15.63 -9.26 -25.76
CA ASN A 85 -15.70 -8.81 -24.37
C ASN A 85 -15.56 -7.28 -24.31
N PRO A 86 -16.25 -6.58 -23.40
CA PRO A 86 -16.07 -5.13 -23.22
C PRO A 86 -14.62 -4.73 -22.91
N GLY A 87 -13.89 -5.55 -22.12
CA GLY A 87 -12.49 -5.36 -21.77
C GLY A 87 -11.47 -5.86 -22.80
N TRP A 88 -11.89 -6.26 -24.01
CA TRP A 88 -11.05 -6.84 -25.04
C TRP A 88 -10.56 -8.27 -24.72
N LYS A 89 -9.96 -8.52 -23.57
CA LYS A 89 -9.64 -9.89 -23.11
C LYS A 89 -10.86 -10.56 -22.47
N PRO A 90 -10.92 -11.90 -22.51
CA PRO A 90 -9.96 -12.83 -23.08
C PRO A 90 -10.12 -13.08 -24.59
N CYS A 91 -11.23 -12.69 -25.24
CA CYS A 91 -11.47 -12.97 -26.66
C CYS A 91 -10.46 -12.32 -27.60
N LYS A 92 -9.94 -11.14 -27.24
CA LYS A 92 -9.04 -10.33 -28.08
C LYS A 92 -9.65 -9.93 -29.44
N THR A 93 -10.98 -10.03 -29.58
CA THR A 93 -11.70 -9.54 -30.74
C THR A 93 -11.47 -8.03 -30.87
N PRO A 94 -11.08 -7.52 -32.05
CA PRO A 94 -10.92 -6.08 -32.23
C PRO A 94 -12.22 -5.34 -31.95
N LEU A 95 -12.17 -4.41 -31.00
CA LEU A 95 -13.29 -3.55 -30.62
C LEU A 95 -13.36 -2.32 -31.52
N ASP A 96 -14.55 -1.77 -31.69
CA ASP A 96 -14.78 -0.52 -32.44
C ASP A 96 -14.41 0.68 -31.56
N SER A 97 -14.63 0.56 -30.23
CA SER A 97 -14.13 1.49 -29.22
C SER A 97 -13.80 0.73 -27.92
N TYR A 98 -12.87 1.29 -27.15
CA TYR A 98 -12.48 0.77 -25.84
C TYR A 98 -12.07 1.91 -24.91
N GLU A 99 -12.55 1.86 -23.68
CA GLU A 99 -12.18 2.74 -22.61
C GLU A 99 -12.25 1.99 -21.26
N CYS A 100 -11.22 2.16 -20.43
CA CYS A 100 -11.26 1.75 -19.03
C CYS A 100 -10.99 2.96 -18.15
N ARG A 101 -11.84 3.21 -17.17
CA ARG A 101 -11.70 4.27 -16.17
C ARG A 101 -11.47 3.67 -14.80
N HIS A 102 -10.27 3.88 -14.25
CA HIS A 102 -9.97 3.57 -12.87
C HIS A 102 -10.22 4.80 -12.01
N GLY A 103 -11.14 4.70 -11.06
CA GLY A 103 -11.48 5.75 -10.11
C GLY A 103 -11.31 5.29 -8.67
N MET A 104 -11.81 6.08 -7.73
CA MET A 104 -11.67 5.83 -6.29
C MET A 104 -12.53 4.63 -5.85
N ASN A 105 -11.92 3.45 -5.69
CA ASN A 105 -12.56 2.16 -5.38
C ASN A 105 -13.59 1.67 -6.41
N TYR A 106 -13.51 2.12 -7.64
CA TYR A 106 -14.32 1.57 -8.75
C TYR A 106 -13.51 1.50 -10.03
N THR A 107 -14.00 0.68 -10.96
CA THR A 107 -13.48 0.59 -12.32
C THR A 107 -14.66 0.49 -13.28
N ARG A 108 -14.64 1.27 -14.35
CA ARG A 108 -15.60 1.18 -15.43
C ARG A 108 -14.91 0.77 -16.71
N ILE A 109 -15.35 -0.33 -17.32
CA ILE A 109 -14.82 -0.82 -18.59
C ILE A 109 -15.93 -0.73 -19.64
N THR A 110 -15.68 0.01 -20.72
CA THR A 110 -16.62 0.22 -21.80
C THR A 110 -15.99 -0.23 -23.12
N GLY A 111 -16.67 -1.08 -23.86
CA GLY A 111 -16.29 -1.49 -25.18
C GLY A 111 -17.48 -1.48 -26.14
N SER A 112 -17.21 -1.30 -27.41
CA SER A 112 -18.25 -1.44 -28.42
C SER A 112 -17.82 -2.35 -29.56
N LYS A 113 -18.83 -3.06 -30.14
CA LYS A 113 -18.65 -3.90 -31.32
C LYS A 113 -19.96 -4.01 -32.11
N ASN A 114 -19.86 -3.87 -33.42
CA ASN A 114 -21.02 -4.00 -34.35
C ASN A 114 -22.23 -3.10 -33.95
N GLY A 115 -21.95 -1.90 -33.42
CA GLY A 115 -22.99 -0.95 -32.98
C GLY A 115 -23.66 -1.32 -31.65
N VAL A 116 -23.13 -2.28 -30.91
CA VAL A 116 -23.51 -2.56 -29.52
C VAL A 116 -22.44 -2.05 -28.61
N GLU A 117 -22.82 -1.23 -27.62
CA GLU A 117 -21.96 -0.78 -26.54
C GLU A 117 -22.26 -1.58 -25.27
N ALA A 118 -21.22 -2.01 -24.58
CA ALA A 118 -21.31 -2.64 -23.26
C ALA A 118 -20.39 -1.91 -22.28
N SER A 119 -20.97 -1.37 -21.22
CA SER A 119 -20.26 -0.71 -20.13
C SER A 119 -20.48 -1.47 -18.84
N VAL A 120 -19.42 -1.82 -18.14
CA VAL A 120 -19.50 -2.53 -16.86
C VAL A 120 -18.83 -1.70 -15.78
N LEU A 121 -19.60 -1.33 -14.76
CA LEU A 121 -19.12 -0.66 -13.54
C LEU A 121 -18.88 -1.72 -12.46
N PHE A 122 -17.64 -1.81 -11.99
CA PHE A 122 -17.21 -2.68 -10.91
C PHE A 122 -16.91 -1.85 -9.68
N PHE A 123 -17.49 -2.17 -8.52
CA PHE A 123 -17.17 -1.55 -7.24
C PHE A 123 -17.60 -2.44 -6.07
N VAL A 124 -17.03 -2.17 -4.90
CA VAL A 124 -17.44 -2.78 -3.63
C VAL A 124 -18.19 -1.71 -2.83
N PRO A 125 -19.51 -1.87 -2.60
CA PRO A 125 -20.28 -0.94 -1.77
C PRO A 125 -19.73 -0.89 -0.34
N LEU A 126 -19.90 0.25 0.33
CA LEU A 126 -19.51 0.42 1.73
C LEU A 126 -20.24 -0.60 2.63
N HIS A 127 -19.55 -1.08 3.67
CA HIS A 127 -20.08 -2.02 4.66
C HIS A 127 -20.67 -3.31 4.06
N THR A 128 -20.08 -3.78 2.95
CA THR A 128 -20.61 -4.89 2.17
C THR A 128 -19.52 -5.90 1.81
N TRP A 129 -19.83 -7.17 1.88
CA TRP A 129 -18.93 -8.26 1.49
C TRP A 129 -19.30 -8.80 0.10
N ALA A 130 -19.40 -7.89 -0.86
CA ALA A 130 -19.69 -8.24 -2.24
C ALA A 130 -19.17 -7.18 -3.22
N GLU A 131 -18.83 -7.62 -4.43
CA GLU A 131 -18.55 -6.78 -5.57
C GLU A 131 -19.80 -6.69 -6.45
N VAL A 132 -20.24 -5.47 -6.74
CA VAL A 132 -21.28 -5.17 -7.73
C VAL A 132 -20.64 -5.00 -9.09
N GLN A 133 -21.26 -5.60 -10.10
CA GLN A 133 -20.90 -5.48 -11.51
C GLN A 133 -22.15 -5.07 -12.30
N LYS A 134 -22.35 -3.76 -12.46
CA LYS A 134 -23.48 -3.22 -13.23
C LYS A 134 -23.10 -3.13 -14.70
N MET A 135 -23.66 -4.01 -15.52
CA MET A 135 -23.50 -3.98 -16.96
C MET A 135 -24.66 -3.21 -17.61
N THR A 136 -24.35 -2.22 -18.44
CA THR A 136 -25.29 -1.52 -19.30
C THR A 136 -25.01 -1.90 -20.75
N LEU A 137 -25.97 -2.53 -21.42
CA LEU A 137 -25.92 -2.84 -22.83
C LEU A 137 -26.76 -1.80 -23.60
N LYS A 138 -26.20 -1.24 -24.66
CA LYS A 138 -26.90 -0.24 -25.50
C LYS A 138 -26.79 -0.60 -26.97
N ASN A 139 -27.92 -0.64 -27.63
CA ASN A 139 -28.03 -0.78 -29.11
C ASN A 139 -27.91 0.62 -29.75
N GLN A 140 -26.84 0.85 -30.47
CA GLN A 140 -26.57 2.12 -31.16
C GLN A 140 -26.96 2.05 -32.65
N THR A 141 -27.60 0.96 -33.09
CA THR A 141 -28.01 0.74 -34.47
C THR A 141 -29.53 1.01 -34.69
N GLU A 142 -29.95 1.05 -35.97
CA GLU A 142 -31.36 1.17 -36.37
C GLU A 142 -32.05 -0.20 -36.47
N GLU A 143 -31.35 -1.29 -36.16
CA GLU A 143 -31.88 -2.66 -36.23
C GLU A 143 -32.03 -3.26 -34.84
N VAL A 144 -32.94 -4.21 -34.68
CA VAL A 144 -33.10 -4.98 -33.45
C VAL A 144 -31.88 -5.87 -33.25
N LYS A 145 -31.28 -5.85 -32.07
CA LYS A 145 -30.17 -6.71 -31.68
C LYS A 145 -30.67 -7.83 -30.77
N ILE A 146 -30.25 -9.06 -31.07
CA ILE A 146 -30.48 -10.25 -30.22
C ILE A 146 -29.11 -10.74 -29.76
N LEU A 147 -28.80 -10.49 -28.49
CA LEU A 147 -27.50 -10.77 -27.91
C LEU A 147 -27.58 -11.98 -26.97
N LYS A 148 -26.51 -12.78 -26.94
CA LYS A 148 -26.32 -13.83 -25.95
C LYS A 148 -25.19 -13.40 -25.03
N VAL A 149 -25.48 -13.24 -23.74
CA VAL A 149 -24.54 -12.80 -22.73
C VAL A 149 -24.21 -13.97 -21.83
N PHE A 150 -22.91 -14.25 -21.68
CA PHE A 150 -22.39 -15.21 -20.71
C PHE A 150 -21.52 -14.48 -19.70
N SER A 151 -21.87 -14.54 -18.42
CA SER A 151 -20.95 -14.15 -17.36
C SER A 151 -19.96 -15.27 -17.08
N PHE A 152 -18.82 -14.95 -16.48
CA PHE A 152 -17.83 -15.95 -16.10
C PHE A 152 -17.04 -15.51 -14.88
N ALA A 153 -16.96 -16.36 -13.86
CA ALA A 153 -16.01 -16.30 -12.76
C ALA A 153 -15.58 -17.73 -12.39
N GLU A 154 -14.30 -17.94 -12.13
CA GLU A 154 -13.76 -19.22 -11.67
C GLU A 154 -13.55 -19.18 -10.16
N TRP A 155 -14.08 -20.17 -9.42
CA TRP A 155 -13.95 -20.24 -7.97
C TRP A 155 -12.57 -20.73 -7.55
N CYS A 156 -11.96 -20.03 -6.61
CA CYS A 156 -10.82 -20.52 -5.85
C CYS A 156 -11.31 -21.48 -4.75
N LEU A 157 -10.54 -22.52 -4.46
CA LEU A 157 -10.83 -23.46 -3.36
C LEU A 157 -10.32 -22.87 -2.01
N TRP A 158 -10.52 -21.59 -1.79
CA TRP A 158 -10.23 -20.76 -0.62
C TRP A 158 -8.76 -20.48 -0.35
N ASN A 159 -7.93 -21.52 -0.19
CA ASN A 159 -6.50 -21.35 0.00
C ASN A 159 -5.82 -21.18 -1.35
N ALA A 160 -5.48 -19.94 -1.68
CA ALA A 160 -4.93 -19.59 -2.99
C ALA A 160 -3.57 -20.26 -3.26
N ALA A 161 -2.73 -20.45 -2.25
CA ALA A 161 -1.44 -21.10 -2.43
C ALA A 161 -1.62 -22.56 -2.85
N THR A 162 -2.43 -23.33 -2.12
CA THR A 162 -2.69 -24.73 -2.45
C THR A 162 -3.53 -24.91 -3.70
N ASP A 163 -4.40 -23.95 -4.02
CA ASP A 163 -5.20 -23.94 -5.25
C ASP A 163 -4.34 -23.77 -6.52
N MET A 164 -3.20 -23.10 -6.42
CA MET A 164 -2.26 -22.95 -7.51
C MET A 164 -1.38 -24.19 -7.74
N GLU A 165 -1.25 -25.06 -6.73
CA GLU A 165 -0.46 -26.29 -6.81
C GLU A 165 -1.31 -27.45 -7.32
N ASN A 166 -0.87 -28.11 -8.40
CA ASN A 166 -1.63 -29.23 -8.98
C ASN A 166 -1.87 -30.38 -8.01
N PHE A 167 -0.92 -30.69 -7.14
CA PHE A 167 -1.03 -31.77 -6.17
C PHE A 167 -2.16 -31.53 -5.16
N GLN A 168 -2.19 -30.35 -4.55
CA GLN A 168 -3.22 -30.01 -3.57
C GLN A 168 -4.62 -29.90 -4.20
N ARG A 169 -4.68 -29.39 -5.43
CA ARG A 169 -5.92 -29.28 -6.19
C ARG A 169 -6.60 -30.65 -6.41
N ASN A 170 -5.85 -31.71 -6.54
CA ASN A 170 -6.41 -33.07 -6.68
C ASN A 170 -7.14 -33.55 -5.43
N PHE A 171 -6.87 -32.97 -4.26
CA PHE A 171 -7.49 -33.35 -2.99
C PHE A 171 -8.56 -32.38 -2.51
N SER A 172 -8.64 -31.17 -3.06
CA SER A 172 -9.65 -30.18 -2.72
C SER A 172 -10.72 -30.12 -3.79
N THR A 173 -11.98 -30.16 -3.39
CA THR A 173 -13.12 -30.17 -4.32
C THR A 173 -14.12 -29.08 -3.94
N GLY A 174 -14.56 -28.32 -4.92
CA GLY A 174 -15.67 -27.40 -4.76
C GLY A 174 -17.01 -28.11 -4.88
N GLU A 175 -17.99 -27.63 -4.14
CA GLU A 175 -19.39 -28.04 -4.25
C GLU A 175 -20.23 -26.81 -4.63
N VAL A 176 -21.13 -26.98 -5.58
CA VAL A 176 -22.01 -25.90 -6.07
C VAL A 176 -23.46 -26.19 -5.76
N GLU A 177 -24.24 -25.13 -5.56
CA GLU A 177 -25.70 -25.17 -5.53
C GLU A 177 -26.20 -24.09 -6.47
N VAL A 178 -27.31 -24.34 -7.17
CA VAL A 178 -27.94 -23.37 -8.07
C VAL A 178 -29.39 -23.16 -7.64
N GLU A 179 -29.78 -21.89 -7.44
CA GLU A 179 -31.13 -21.52 -7.06
C GLU A 179 -31.55 -20.26 -7.83
N GLY A 180 -32.48 -20.41 -8.79
CA GLY A 180 -32.84 -19.32 -9.69
C GLY A 180 -31.62 -18.83 -10.46
N SER A 181 -31.33 -17.55 -10.36
CA SER A 181 -30.20 -16.89 -11.00
C SER A 181 -28.96 -16.84 -10.12
N THR A 182 -28.90 -17.59 -9.02
CA THR A 182 -27.78 -17.56 -8.06
C THR A 182 -27.03 -18.89 -8.05
N ILE A 183 -25.73 -18.81 -8.23
CA ILE A 183 -24.79 -19.94 -8.14
C ILE A 183 -23.98 -19.79 -6.87
N TYR A 184 -24.06 -20.77 -5.96
CA TYR A 184 -23.34 -20.81 -4.69
C TYR A 184 -22.17 -21.76 -4.75
N HIS A 185 -21.09 -21.44 -4.06
CA HIS A 185 -19.88 -22.25 -3.96
C HIS A 185 -19.40 -22.39 -2.53
N LYS A 186 -19.12 -23.63 -2.12
CA LYS A 186 -18.48 -23.97 -0.85
C LYS A 186 -17.45 -25.08 -1.03
N THR A 187 -16.63 -25.32 -0.03
CA THR A 187 -15.69 -26.44 0.02
C THR A 187 -15.76 -27.09 1.40
N GLU A 188 -16.11 -28.36 1.44
CA GLU A 188 -16.18 -29.15 2.69
C GLU A 188 -14.88 -29.84 3.03
N TYR A 189 -14.16 -30.33 2.05
CA TYR A 189 -12.89 -31.02 2.27
C TYR A 189 -11.81 -30.03 2.72
N ARG A 190 -11.22 -30.23 3.89
CA ARG A 190 -10.21 -29.37 4.54
C ARG A 190 -10.66 -27.94 4.87
N GLU A 191 -11.81 -27.49 4.39
CA GLU A 191 -12.40 -26.18 4.63
C GLU A 191 -13.80 -26.30 5.25
N ARG A 192 -13.94 -27.06 6.33
CA ARG A 192 -15.22 -27.29 7.02
C ARG A 192 -15.73 -26.09 7.80
N ARG A 193 -15.52 -24.90 7.28
CA ARG A 193 -15.95 -23.67 7.90
C ARG A 193 -17.36 -23.30 7.44
N ASN A 194 -17.89 -22.27 8.03
CA ASN A 194 -19.27 -21.81 7.88
C ASN A 194 -19.45 -20.76 6.77
N HIS A 195 -18.41 -20.55 5.92
CA HIS A 195 -18.45 -19.57 4.85
C HIS A 195 -18.75 -20.23 3.49
N TYR A 196 -19.31 -19.39 2.61
CA TYR A 196 -19.52 -19.71 1.20
C TYR A 196 -19.50 -18.44 0.36
N ALA A 197 -19.34 -18.57 -0.95
CA ALA A 197 -19.46 -17.49 -1.90
C ALA A 197 -20.68 -17.72 -2.81
N PHE A 198 -21.12 -16.66 -3.47
CA PHE A 198 -22.19 -16.73 -4.47
C PHE A 198 -21.95 -15.73 -5.60
N TYR A 199 -22.51 -16.05 -6.77
CA TYR A 199 -22.56 -15.16 -7.92
C TYR A 199 -23.98 -15.19 -8.47
N THR A 200 -24.59 -14.02 -8.62
CA THR A 200 -25.98 -13.88 -9.02
C THR A 200 -26.16 -12.77 -10.05
N VAL A 201 -27.29 -12.77 -10.73
CA VAL A 201 -27.76 -11.68 -11.59
C VAL A 201 -29.22 -11.36 -11.29
N ASN A 202 -29.61 -10.09 -11.43
CA ASN A 202 -30.95 -9.59 -11.10
C ASN A 202 -32.04 -9.87 -12.17
N THR A 203 -31.78 -10.80 -13.05
CA THR A 203 -32.75 -11.21 -14.09
C THR A 203 -32.88 -12.73 -14.17
N GLU A 204 -33.98 -13.23 -14.75
CA GLU A 204 -34.12 -14.65 -15.04
C GLU A 204 -33.09 -15.06 -16.09
N ILE A 205 -32.42 -16.20 -15.86
CA ILE A 205 -31.42 -16.76 -16.75
C ILE A 205 -32.02 -17.89 -17.61
N GLN A 206 -31.56 -18.03 -18.84
CA GLN A 206 -32.01 -19.10 -19.76
C GLN A 206 -31.12 -20.35 -19.63
N GLY A 207 -30.05 -20.28 -18.82
CA GLY A 207 -29.19 -21.40 -18.53
C GLY A 207 -27.96 -20.98 -17.74
N TYR A 208 -27.14 -21.96 -17.39
CA TYR A 208 -25.93 -21.75 -16.57
C TYR A 208 -24.87 -22.83 -16.86
N ASP A 209 -23.65 -22.58 -16.42
CA ASP A 209 -22.60 -23.59 -16.32
C ASP A 209 -21.83 -23.42 -15.01
N THR A 210 -21.54 -24.53 -14.35
CA THR A 210 -20.76 -24.55 -13.12
C THR A 210 -19.54 -25.43 -13.20
N ASP A 211 -19.33 -26.14 -14.32
CA ASP A 211 -18.15 -26.94 -14.60
C ASP A 211 -17.29 -26.29 -15.70
N ARG A 212 -16.02 -26.06 -15.39
CA ARG A 212 -15.08 -25.35 -16.27
C ARG A 212 -14.86 -26.12 -17.58
N GLU A 213 -14.69 -27.44 -17.50
CA GLU A 213 -14.41 -28.27 -18.67
C GLU A 213 -15.60 -28.28 -19.64
N SER A 214 -16.82 -28.40 -19.11
CA SER A 214 -18.05 -28.35 -19.91
C SER A 214 -18.26 -26.98 -20.55
N PHE A 215 -17.87 -25.90 -19.89
CA PHE A 215 -18.02 -24.53 -20.40
C PHE A 215 -16.96 -24.19 -21.45
N ILE A 216 -15.67 -24.44 -21.14
CA ILE A 216 -14.56 -24.07 -22.02
C ILE A 216 -14.38 -25.06 -23.15
N GLY A 217 -14.60 -26.36 -22.90
CA GLY A 217 -14.30 -27.46 -23.80
C GLY A 217 -12.88 -27.99 -23.61
N LEU A 218 -12.67 -29.26 -24.02
CA LEU A 218 -11.36 -29.88 -24.02
C LEU A 218 -10.45 -29.17 -25.04
N TYR A 219 -9.25 -28.84 -24.63
CA TYR A 219 -8.22 -28.18 -25.45
C TYR A 219 -8.52 -26.74 -25.88
N ASN A 220 -9.64 -26.15 -25.43
CA ASN A 220 -9.95 -24.74 -25.66
C ASN A 220 -9.43 -23.84 -24.51
N GLU A 221 -9.43 -22.55 -24.78
CA GLU A 221 -9.00 -21.51 -23.83
C GLU A 221 -10.13 -20.53 -23.48
N PHE A 222 -9.87 -19.63 -22.56
CA PHE A 222 -10.79 -18.54 -22.21
C PHE A 222 -11.14 -17.63 -23.40
N ALA A 223 -10.30 -17.58 -24.43
CA ALA A 223 -10.55 -16.77 -25.62
C ALA A 223 -11.76 -17.29 -26.43
N GLU A 224 -11.95 -18.59 -26.46
CA GLU A 224 -12.94 -19.28 -27.31
C GLU A 224 -13.65 -20.41 -26.55
N PRO A 225 -14.40 -20.12 -25.45
CA PRO A 225 -15.11 -21.17 -24.72
C PRO A 225 -16.18 -21.80 -25.61
N GLU A 226 -16.24 -23.13 -25.65
CA GLU A 226 -17.15 -23.89 -26.54
C GLU A 226 -18.60 -23.51 -26.31
N ALA A 227 -19.07 -23.40 -25.07
CA ALA A 227 -20.43 -22.98 -24.76
C ALA A 227 -20.77 -21.59 -25.32
N VAL A 228 -19.82 -20.66 -25.30
CA VAL A 228 -19.98 -19.31 -25.83
C VAL A 228 -19.95 -19.32 -27.35
N MET A 229 -19.00 -20.04 -27.97
CA MET A 229 -18.88 -20.12 -29.42
C MET A 229 -20.13 -20.73 -30.06
N GLU A 230 -20.70 -21.76 -29.44
CA GLU A 230 -21.97 -22.35 -29.88
C GLU A 230 -23.20 -21.51 -29.50
N GLY A 231 -23.05 -20.62 -28.51
CA GLY A 231 -24.14 -19.79 -27.99
C GLY A 231 -25.17 -20.60 -27.21
N LYS A 232 -24.76 -21.65 -26.51
CA LYS A 232 -25.61 -22.56 -25.74
C LYS A 232 -24.99 -22.94 -24.41
N PRO A 233 -25.67 -22.75 -23.25
CA PRO A 233 -25.22 -23.25 -21.97
C PRO A 233 -25.32 -24.78 -21.97
N ARG A 234 -24.49 -25.45 -21.19
CA ARG A 234 -24.50 -26.88 -20.97
C ARG A 234 -25.39 -27.30 -19.80
N ASN A 235 -25.77 -26.33 -18.95
CA ASN A 235 -26.40 -26.55 -17.64
C ASN A 235 -25.61 -27.55 -16.83
N SER A 236 -24.27 -27.43 -16.90
CA SER A 236 -23.32 -28.32 -16.22
C SER A 236 -23.35 -28.09 -14.73
N PHE A 237 -23.09 -29.18 -13.96
CA PHE A 237 -23.10 -29.14 -12.51
C PHE A 237 -21.81 -29.72 -11.95
N ALA A 238 -21.01 -28.88 -11.31
CA ALA A 238 -19.70 -29.27 -10.80
C ALA A 238 -19.73 -29.68 -9.32
N HIS A 239 -19.29 -30.88 -9.05
CA HIS A 239 -18.69 -31.25 -7.76
C HIS A 239 -17.27 -31.71 -8.08
N GLY A 240 -16.29 -30.79 -8.07
CA GLY A 240 -14.96 -31.13 -8.54
C GLY A 240 -13.93 -30.02 -8.35
N TRP A 241 -12.87 -30.10 -9.13
CA TRP A 241 -11.64 -29.31 -8.93
C TRP A 241 -11.67 -27.95 -9.64
N SER A 242 -12.58 -27.75 -10.57
CA SER A 242 -12.63 -26.54 -11.38
C SER A 242 -14.05 -25.96 -11.45
N PRO A 243 -14.66 -25.64 -10.30
CA PRO A 243 -15.98 -25.05 -10.27
C PRO A 243 -15.93 -23.62 -10.81
N ILE A 244 -16.93 -23.26 -11.62
CA ILE A 244 -17.12 -21.91 -12.17
C ILE A 244 -18.53 -21.43 -11.86
N ALA A 245 -18.78 -20.15 -12.15
CA ALA A 245 -20.10 -19.60 -12.24
C ALA A 245 -20.24 -18.85 -13.57
N SER A 246 -21.14 -19.35 -14.41
CA SER A 246 -21.52 -18.71 -15.66
C SER A 246 -23.04 -18.68 -15.79
N HIS A 247 -23.59 -17.51 -16.05
CA HIS A 247 -24.99 -17.28 -16.35
C HIS A 247 -25.15 -17.11 -17.86
N TYR A 248 -26.18 -17.68 -18.45
CA TYR A 248 -26.54 -17.45 -19.82
C TYR A 248 -27.84 -16.64 -19.90
N ILE A 249 -27.80 -15.51 -20.60
CA ILE A 249 -28.89 -14.54 -20.69
C ILE A 249 -29.07 -14.13 -22.15
N GLU A 250 -30.30 -14.24 -22.66
CA GLU A 250 -30.69 -13.70 -23.97
C GLU A 250 -31.25 -12.29 -23.79
N VAL A 251 -30.71 -11.33 -24.53
CA VAL A 251 -31.07 -9.92 -24.45
C VAL A 251 -31.49 -9.44 -25.83
N THR A 252 -32.74 -8.98 -25.95
CA THR A 252 -33.25 -8.31 -27.17
C THR A 252 -33.28 -6.81 -26.90
N LEU A 253 -32.65 -6.03 -27.78
CA LEU A 253 -32.61 -4.57 -27.69
C LEU A 253 -33.19 -3.97 -28.96
N GLN A 254 -34.19 -3.11 -28.79
CA GLN A 254 -34.73 -2.28 -29.89
C GLN A 254 -33.68 -1.21 -30.28
N PRO A 255 -33.79 -0.57 -31.46
CA PRO A 255 -32.96 0.56 -31.83
C PRO A 255 -32.92 1.63 -30.74
N GLY A 256 -31.71 2.01 -30.31
CA GLY A 256 -31.50 3.00 -29.27
C GLY A 256 -31.78 2.53 -27.85
N GLU A 257 -32.27 1.32 -27.65
CA GLU A 257 -32.59 0.79 -26.30
C GLU A 257 -31.33 0.49 -25.49
N SER A 258 -31.42 0.75 -24.17
CA SER A 258 -30.42 0.35 -23.18
C SER A 258 -31.05 -0.57 -22.14
N ARG A 259 -30.28 -1.55 -21.66
CA ARG A 259 -30.67 -2.48 -20.58
C ARG A 259 -29.57 -2.71 -19.59
N ASP A 260 -29.90 -2.59 -18.30
CA ASP A 260 -29.00 -2.90 -17.20
C ASP A 260 -29.16 -4.36 -16.74
N LEU A 261 -28.02 -5.00 -16.48
CA LEU A 261 -27.90 -6.30 -15.83
C LEU A 261 -27.00 -6.10 -14.61
N ILE A 262 -27.48 -6.45 -13.41
CA ILE A 262 -26.73 -6.29 -12.17
C ILE A 262 -26.26 -7.66 -11.70
N PHE A 263 -24.96 -7.86 -11.74
CA PHE A 263 -24.31 -9.03 -11.18
C PHE A 263 -23.75 -8.71 -9.80
N LEU A 264 -23.81 -9.68 -8.88
CA LEU A 264 -23.27 -9.54 -7.51
C LEU A 264 -22.44 -10.76 -7.16
N LEU A 265 -21.14 -10.57 -6.92
CA LEU A 265 -20.20 -11.57 -6.45
C LEU A 265 -20.00 -11.36 -4.95
N GLY A 266 -20.56 -12.25 -4.13
CA GLY A 266 -20.64 -12.07 -2.70
C GLY A 266 -19.99 -13.19 -1.87
N TYR A 267 -19.72 -12.86 -0.60
CA TYR A 267 -19.18 -13.74 0.43
C TYR A 267 -20.05 -13.68 1.68
N VAL A 268 -20.27 -14.82 2.33
CA VAL A 268 -21.09 -14.96 3.52
C VAL A 268 -20.46 -15.89 4.52
N GLU A 269 -20.56 -15.55 5.82
CA GLU A 269 -20.29 -16.44 6.94
C GLU A 269 -21.55 -16.64 7.76
N ASN A 270 -21.99 -17.88 7.91
CA ASN A 270 -23.07 -18.28 8.81
C ASN A 270 -22.52 -18.50 10.24
N GLU A 271 -23.40 -18.53 11.23
CA GLU A 271 -23.07 -19.06 12.54
C GLU A 271 -22.71 -20.56 12.40
N GLN A 272 -21.79 -21.04 13.26
CA GLN A 272 -21.24 -22.40 13.17
C GLN A 272 -22.32 -23.49 13.19
N ASP A 273 -23.34 -23.31 13.98
CA ASP A 273 -24.49 -24.23 14.14
C ASP A 273 -25.58 -24.04 13.07
N LYS A 274 -25.52 -22.98 12.27
CA LYS A 274 -26.50 -22.62 11.24
C LYS A 274 -25.93 -22.69 9.82
N LYS A 275 -24.86 -23.45 9.62
CA LYS A 275 -24.22 -23.60 8.32
C LYS A 275 -25.18 -24.12 7.26
N PHE A 276 -26.00 -25.10 7.63
CA PHE A 276 -26.95 -25.76 6.73
C PHE A 276 -28.39 -25.55 7.18
N SER A 277 -29.28 -25.33 6.21
CA SER A 277 -30.74 -25.30 6.41
C SER A 277 -31.37 -26.69 6.30
N ALA A 278 -30.73 -27.60 5.57
CA ALA A 278 -31.08 -29.01 5.43
C ALA A 278 -29.85 -29.85 5.19
N LYS A 279 -29.99 -31.20 5.09
CA LYS A 279 -28.84 -32.07 4.84
C LYS A 279 -28.06 -31.64 3.60
N LYS A 280 -26.81 -31.17 3.82
CA LYS A 280 -25.88 -30.67 2.78
C LYS A 280 -26.38 -29.43 1.98
N VAL A 281 -27.46 -28.80 2.38
CA VAL A 281 -27.96 -27.57 1.73
C VAL A 281 -27.51 -26.36 2.54
N ILE A 282 -26.78 -25.45 1.93
CA ILE A 282 -26.26 -24.23 2.58
C ILE A 282 -27.46 -23.37 3.04
N ASN A 283 -27.32 -22.80 4.24
CA ASN A 283 -28.23 -21.74 4.68
C ASN A 283 -27.94 -20.44 3.92
N LYS A 284 -28.86 -20.04 3.05
CA LYS A 284 -28.74 -18.93 2.09
C LYS A 284 -29.36 -17.63 2.59
N GLU A 285 -29.90 -17.60 3.79
CA GLU A 285 -30.65 -16.44 4.31
C GLU A 285 -29.85 -15.11 4.23
N LYS A 286 -28.60 -15.12 4.69
CA LYS A 286 -27.73 -13.93 4.62
C LYS A 286 -27.38 -13.53 3.19
N ALA A 287 -27.25 -14.50 2.28
CA ALA A 287 -27.03 -14.18 0.86
C ALA A 287 -28.28 -13.53 0.24
N HIS A 288 -29.47 -14.04 0.52
CA HIS A 288 -30.72 -13.43 0.06
C HIS A 288 -30.89 -11.99 0.57
N GLN A 289 -30.55 -11.75 1.85
CA GLN A 289 -30.55 -10.39 2.43
C GLN A 289 -29.55 -9.46 1.74
N LEU A 290 -28.36 -9.97 1.40
CA LEU A 290 -27.35 -9.19 0.71
C LEU A 290 -27.75 -8.90 -0.75
N ILE A 291 -28.28 -9.88 -1.48
CA ILE A 291 -28.78 -9.74 -2.84
C ILE A 291 -29.88 -8.67 -2.91
N ALA A 292 -30.83 -8.69 -1.96
CA ALA A 292 -31.94 -7.75 -1.91
C ALA A 292 -31.51 -6.27 -1.73
N LYS A 293 -30.27 -6.02 -1.32
CA LYS A 293 -29.73 -4.64 -1.21
C LYS A 293 -29.34 -4.06 -2.57
N PHE A 294 -29.10 -4.91 -3.59
CA PHE A 294 -28.53 -4.49 -4.89
C PHE A 294 -29.27 -5.09 -6.09
N ASP A 295 -30.54 -5.44 -5.95
CA ASP A 295 -31.33 -6.12 -6.96
C ASP A 295 -31.94 -5.17 -8.02
N THR A 296 -31.85 -3.85 -7.84
CA THR A 296 -32.31 -2.83 -8.80
C THR A 296 -31.24 -1.79 -9.14
N THR A 297 -31.39 -1.17 -10.31
CA THR A 297 -30.48 -0.11 -10.77
C THR A 297 -30.43 1.06 -9.79
N GLU A 298 -31.57 1.48 -9.25
CA GLU A 298 -31.64 2.61 -8.30
C GLU A 298 -30.87 2.33 -7.01
N LYS A 299 -30.95 1.10 -6.49
CA LYS A 299 -30.21 0.70 -5.28
C LYS A 299 -28.70 0.68 -5.54
N VAL A 300 -28.27 0.20 -6.68
CA VAL A 300 -26.87 0.18 -7.10
C VAL A 300 -26.34 1.60 -7.30
N ASP A 301 -27.10 2.45 -7.99
CA ASP A 301 -26.69 3.84 -8.23
C ASP A 301 -26.63 4.64 -6.93
N ALA A 302 -27.53 4.40 -5.98
CA ALA A 302 -27.47 5.00 -4.63
C ALA A 302 -26.21 4.56 -3.85
N ALA A 303 -25.87 3.27 -3.89
CA ALA A 303 -24.67 2.75 -3.23
C ALA A 303 -23.37 3.27 -3.88
N PHE A 304 -23.37 3.46 -5.20
CA PHE A 304 -22.25 4.07 -5.90
C PHE A 304 -22.10 5.56 -5.56
N ALA A 305 -23.20 6.29 -5.45
CA ALA A 305 -23.18 7.69 -5.00
C ALA A 305 -22.66 7.82 -3.55
N GLU A 306 -23.04 6.91 -2.66
CA GLU A 306 -22.54 6.84 -1.27
C GLU A 306 -21.02 6.60 -1.25
N LEU A 307 -20.50 5.69 -2.07
CA LEU A 307 -19.05 5.45 -2.21
C LEU A 307 -18.31 6.71 -2.68
N ASN A 308 -18.85 7.42 -3.68
CA ASN A 308 -18.25 8.67 -4.16
C ASN A 308 -18.23 9.74 -3.05
N GLN A 309 -19.33 9.91 -2.30
CA GLN A 309 -19.40 10.86 -1.20
C GLN A 309 -18.42 10.50 -0.07
N TYR A 310 -18.22 9.22 0.19
CA TYR A 310 -17.22 8.75 1.16
C TYR A 310 -15.81 9.22 0.76
N TRP A 311 -15.43 9.05 -0.50
CA TRP A 311 -14.15 9.51 -1.00
C TRP A 311 -14.01 11.03 -1.05
N ASP A 312 -15.09 11.75 -1.38
CA ASP A 312 -15.11 13.22 -1.28
C ASP A 312 -14.78 13.69 0.14
N ASN A 313 -15.38 13.06 1.13
CA ASN A 313 -15.14 13.42 2.54
C ASN A 313 -13.69 13.15 2.97
N LEU A 314 -13.10 12.03 2.54
CA LEU A 314 -11.72 11.66 2.89
C LEU A 314 -10.69 12.56 2.21
N LEU A 315 -10.81 12.76 0.91
CA LEU A 315 -9.83 13.54 0.13
C LEU A 315 -9.87 15.03 0.50
N ASN A 316 -11.01 15.55 0.96
CA ASN A 316 -11.17 16.93 1.42
C ASN A 316 -10.66 17.21 2.84
N ILE A 317 -9.97 16.25 3.48
CA ILE A 317 -9.28 16.48 4.76
C ILE A 317 -8.01 17.28 4.54
N PHE A 318 -7.30 17.01 3.45
CA PHE A 318 -6.11 17.74 3.02
C PHE A 318 -6.17 17.98 1.51
N THR A 319 -6.16 19.25 1.10
CA THR A 319 -6.07 19.59 -0.31
C THR A 319 -5.07 20.72 -0.52
N VAL A 320 -4.36 20.68 -1.66
CA VAL A 320 -3.42 21.73 -2.08
C VAL A 320 -3.86 22.34 -3.40
N LYS A 321 -3.57 23.62 -3.55
CA LYS A 321 -3.67 24.36 -4.81
C LYS A 321 -2.37 25.13 -5.01
N SER A 322 -1.46 24.49 -5.73
CA SER A 322 -0.09 24.98 -5.90
C SER A 322 0.13 25.71 -7.23
N GLY A 323 -0.83 25.65 -8.14
CA GLY A 323 -0.67 26.08 -9.52
C GLY A 323 0.14 25.10 -10.39
N ASN A 324 0.44 23.92 -9.85
CA ASN A 324 1.11 22.82 -10.55
C ASN A 324 0.17 21.60 -10.58
N ASP A 325 -0.55 21.43 -11.69
CA ASP A 325 -1.57 20.37 -11.83
C ASP A 325 -1.03 18.97 -11.55
N LYS A 326 0.26 18.71 -11.82
CA LYS A 326 0.89 17.40 -11.58
C LYS A 326 1.06 17.13 -10.09
N LEU A 327 1.44 18.15 -9.31
CA LEU A 327 1.54 18.04 -7.87
C LEU A 327 0.15 17.92 -7.25
N ASP A 328 -0.76 18.85 -7.62
CA ASP A 328 -2.10 18.93 -7.07
C ASP A 328 -2.88 17.62 -7.29
N ARG A 329 -2.79 17.03 -8.48
CA ARG A 329 -3.36 15.72 -8.82
C ARG A 329 -2.87 14.60 -7.91
N MET A 330 -1.57 14.51 -7.68
CA MET A 330 -1.00 13.46 -6.83
C MET A 330 -1.38 13.66 -5.37
N VAL A 331 -1.24 14.88 -4.84
CA VAL A 331 -1.54 15.19 -3.45
C VAL A 331 -3.04 15.07 -3.15
N ASN A 332 -3.89 15.62 -4.01
CA ASN A 332 -5.33 15.70 -3.73
C ASN A 332 -6.09 14.40 -4.02
N ILE A 333 -5.53 13.51 -4.86
CA ILE A 333 -6.24 12.32 -5.34
C ILE A 333 -5.41 11.05 -5.14
N TRP A 334 -4.46 10.81 -6.02
CA TRP A 334 -3.88 9.48 -6.22
C TRP A 334 -2.99 9.01 -5.09
N ASN A 335 -2.19 9.90 -4.48
CA ASN A 335 -1.32 9.50 -3.39
C ASN A 335 -2.12 9.15 -2.12
N GLN A 336 -3.14 9.97 -1.76
CA GLN A 336 -4.02 9.66 -0.63
C GLN A 336 -4.81 8.35 -0.87
N TYR A 337 -5.29 8.14 -2.10
CA TYR A 337 -5.97 6.90 -2.48
C TYR A 337 -5.06 5.68 -2.34
N GLN A 338 -3.84 5.76 -2.86
CA GLN A 338 -2.85 4.68 -2.74
C GLN A 338 -2.47 4.43 -1.28
N CYS A 339 -2.33 5.48 -0.46
CA CYS A 339 -2.05 5.33 0.98
C CYS A 339 -3.14 4.54 1.70
N MET A 340 -4.43 4.82 1.42
CA MET A 340 -5.55 4.06 1.97
C MET A 340 -5.45 2.57 1.61
N ILE A 341 -5.27 2.27 0.33
CA ILE A 341 -5.19 0.90 -0.17
C ILE A 341 -3.98 0.17 0.44
N THR A 342 -2.82 0.82 0.47
CA THR A 342 -1.60 0.26 1.05
C THR A 342 -1.76 0.01 2.54
N PHE A 343 -2.32 0.95 3.30
CA PHE A 343 -2.60 0.75 4.72
C PHE A 343 -3.56 -0.43 4.97
N CYS A 344 -4.62 -0.55 4.19
CA CYS A 344 -5.61 -1.62 4.37
C CYS A 344 -5.01 -3.01 4.18
N MET A 345 -4.14 -3.19 3.21
CA MET A 345 -3.61 -4.50 2.79
C MET A 345 -2.17 -4.75 3.19
N SER A 346 -1.41 -3.72 3.61
CA SER A 346 0.05 -3.82 3.74
C SER A 346 0.65 -4.41 2.46
N ARG A 347 1.32 -5.55 2.52
CA ARG A 347 1.87 -6.26 1.35
C ARG A 347 1.18 -7.61 1.11
N SER A 348 0.04 -7.86 1.79
CA SER A 348 -0.61 -9.18 1.83
C SER A 348 -1.36 -9.59 0.55
N ALA A 349 -1.66 -8.65 -0.32
CA ALA A 349 -2.38 -8.88 -1.58
C ALA A 349 -1.72 -8.13 -2.75
N SER A 350 -0.40 -8.10 -2.77
CA SER A 350 0.38 -7.45 -3.83
C SER A 350 0.20 -8.16 -5.16
N PHE A 351 -0.07 -7.41 -6.23
CA PHE A 351 -0.22 -7.99 -7.56
C PHE A 351 1.13 -8.42 -8.17
N PHE A 352 2.17 -7.63 -7.98
CA PHE A 352 3.44 -7.81 -8.67
C PHE A 352 4.60 -8.24 -7.75
N GLU A 353 4.60 -7.86 -6.47
CA GLU A 353 5.71 -8.13 -5.57
C GLU A 353 5.62 -9.52 -4.95
N SER A 354 5.02 -9.60 -3.78
CA SER A 354 4.97 -10.83 -2.99
C SER A 354 3.75 -11.68 -3.30
N GLY A 355 2.85 -11.22 -4.18
CA GLY A 355 1.58 -11.87 -4.41
C GLY A 355 0.80 -12.03 -3.10
N ILE A 356 0.70 -13.27 -2.62
CA ILE A 356 0.04 -13.64 -1.37
C ILE A 356 1.03 -14.16 -0.32
N GLY A 357 2.32 -13.99 -0.53
CA GLY A 357 3.36 -14.54 0.34
C GLY A 357 3.57 -13.77 1.65
N ARG A 358 3.16 -12.49 1.69
CA ARG A 358 3.31 -11.60 2.84
C ARG A 358 2.05 -11.53 3.69
N GLY A 359 2.25 -11.20 4.98
CA GLY A 359 1.19 -10.79 5.90
C GLY A 359 1.11 -9.27 6.05
N MET A 360 0.63 -8.82 7.21
CA MET A 360 0.66 -7.43 7.63
C MET A 360 2.01 -7.18 8.33
N GLY A 361 2.91 -6.46 7.68
CA GLY A 361 4.25 -6.21 8.19
C GLY A 361 4.24 -5.30 9.42
N PHE A 362 5.10 -5.57 10.40
CA PHE A 362 5.25 -4.75 11.60
C PHE A 362 5.77 -3.36 11.24
N ARG A 363 6.93 -3.30 10.60
CA ARG A 363 7.53 -2.05 10.13
C ARG A 363 6.68 -1.40 9.02
N ASP A 364 6.21 -2.19 8.06
CA ASP A 364 5.43 -1.70 6.94
C ASP A 364 4.15 -0.98 7.37
N SER A 365 3.38 -1.58 8.29
CA SER A 365 2.12 -0.99 8.75
C SER A 365 2.31 0.29 9.55
N ASN A 366 3.37 0.40 10.35
CA ASN A 366 3.70 1.62 11.07
C ASN A 366 4.11 2.76 10.12
N GLN A 367 4.82 2.44 9.03
CA GLN A 367 5.17 3.41 7.99
C GLN A 367 3.93 3.80 7.16
N ASP A 368 3.12 2.83 6.75
CA ASP A 368 1.90 3.09 5.97
C ASP A 368 0.93 3.99 6.74
N LEU A 369 0.98 3.96 8.07
CA LEU A 369 0.10 4.74 8.94
C LEU A 369 0.27 6.26 8.74
N VAL A 370 1.48 6.76 8.52
CA VAL A 370 1.70 8.22 8.33
C VAL A 370 1.04 8.76 7.06
N GLY A 371 0.79 7.90 6.07
CA GLY A 371 0.04 8.25 4.87
C GLY A 371 -1.48 8.14 5.03
N PHE A 372 -1.97 7.57 6.15
CA PHE A 372 -3.38 7.20 6.32
C PHE A 372 -4.04 7.85 7.54
N VAL A 373 -3.29 8.14 8.61
CA VAL A 373 -3.82 8.52 9.93
C VAL A 373 -4.79 9.70 9.89
N HIS A 374 -4.55 10.67 9.01
CA HIS A 374 -5.42 11.83 8.84
C HIS A 374 -6.80 11.47 8.24
N GLN A 375 -6.90 10.36 7.50
CA GLN A 375 -8.15 9.95 6.85
C GLN A 375 -9.08 9.22 7.82
N ILE A 376 -8.62 8.13 8.45
CA ILE A 376 -9.44 7.32 9.38
C ILE A 376 -8.62 6.98 10.63
N PRO A 377 -8.50 7.92 11.58
CA PRO A 377 -7.66 7.73 12.77
C PRO A 377 -8.09 6.55 13.64
N THR A 378 -9.38 6.20 13.69
CA THR A 378 -9.87 5.04 14.45
C THR A 378 -9.31 3.71 13.97
N ARG A 379 -9.13 3.55 12.65
CA ARG A 379 -8.49 2.36 12.07
C ARG A 379 -6.98 2.36 12.29
N ALA A 380 -6.36 3.55 12.26
CA ALA A 380 -4.95 3.71 12.58
C ALA A 380 -4.68 3.28 14.05
N ARG A 381 -5.51 3.74 14.99
CA ARG A 381 -5.46 3.35 16.41
C ARG A 381 -5.51 1.83 16.59
N GLN A 382 -6.49 1.18 15.96
CA GLN A 382 -6.62 -0.27 16.05
C GLN A 382 -5.40 -1.01 15.46
N ARG A 383 -4.84 -0.51 14.36
CA ARG A 383 -3.64 -1.10 13.75
C ARG A 383 -2.43 -1.02 14.66
N ILE A 384 -2.22 0.08 15.39
CA ILE A 384 -1.14 0.23 16.37
C ILE A 384 -1.27 -0.83 17.46
N ILE A 385 -2.48 -1.04 17.99
CA ILE A 385 -2.74 -2.06 19.02
C ILE A 385 -2.49 -3.48 18.47
N ASP A 386 -2.99 -3.78 17.27
CA ASP A 386 -2.78 -5.08 16.62
C ASP A 386 -1.29 -5.40 16.42
N ILE A 387 -0.50 -4.40 16.00
CA ILE A 387 0.94 -4.55 15.79
C ILE A 387 1.66 -4.73 17.12
N ALA A 388 1.42 -3.86 18.10
CA ALA A 388 2.05 -3.93 19.42
C ALA A 388 1.81 -5.28 20.10
N SER A 389 0.65 -5.90 19.88
CA SER A 389 0.32 -7.24 20.39
C SER A 389 1.25 -8.35 19.89
N THR A 390 2.03 -8.12 18.85
CA THR A 390 2.98 -9.08 18.29
C THR A 390 4.41 -8.89 18.80
N GLN A 391 4.65 -7.88 19.63
CA GLN A 391 5.97 -7.62 20.26
C GLN A 391 6.26 -8.64 21.33
N PHE A 392 7.56 -8.94 21.54
CA PHE A 392 8.07 -9.78 22.61
C PHE A 392 8.44 -8.98 23.87
N PRO A 393 8.52 -9.64 25.04
CA PRO A 393 8.90 -8.96 26.29
C PRO A 393 10.30 -8.31 26.27
N ASP A 394 11.21 -8.75 25.39
CA ASP A 394 12.55 -8.18 25.22
C ASP A 394 12.58 -6.99 24.23
N GLY A 395 11.43 -6.64 23.65
CA GLY A 395 11.27 -5.56 22.68
C GLY A 395 11.40 -5.97 21.22
N GLY A 396 11.92 -7.16 20.93
CA GLY A 396 11.85 -7.74 19.59
C GLY A 396 10.38 -8.00 19.18
N CYS A 397 10.16 -8.35 17.93
CA CYS A 397 8.80 -8.59 17.45
C CYS A 397 8.76 -9.58 16.27
N TYR A 398 7.58 -10.09 15.98
CA TYR A 398 7.34 -10.71 14.70
C TYR A 398 7.41 -9.67 13.59
N HIS A 399 8.05 -10.02 12.48
CA HIS A 399 8.13 -9.14 11.32
C HIS A 399 6.79 -8.94 10.61
N GLN A 400 5.82 -9.83 10.84
CA GLN A 400 4.45 -9.72 10.34
C GLN A 400 3.43 -10.47 11.20
N TYR A 401 2.16 -10.13 11.01
CA TYR A 401 1.04 -10.94 11.49
C TYR A 401 0.12 -11.38 10.34
N GLN A 402 -0.61 -12.46 10.56
CA GLN A 402 -1.54 -13.01 9.59
C GLN A 402 -2.86 -12.20 9.59
N PRO A 403 -3.33 -11.66 8.45
CA PRO A 403 -4.44 -10.71 8.41
C PRO A 403 -5.76 -11.21 9.02
N LEU A 404 -6.07 -12.50 8.85
CA LEU A 404 -7.33 -13.08 9.29
C LEU A 404 -7.39 -13.30 10.81
N THR A 405 -6.28 -13.69 11.44
CA THR A 405 -6.19 -14.02 12.86
C THR A 405 -5.55 -12.94 13.72
N LYS A 406 -4.85 -11.99 13.09
CA LYS A 406 -4.02 -10.95 13.71
C LYS A 406 -2.89 -11.50 14.60
N ARG A 407 -2.47 -12.74 14.37
CA ARG A 407 -1.38 -13.41 15.10
C ARG A 407 -0.06 -13.23 14.38
N GLY A 408 0.98 -12.90 15.13
CA GLY A 408 2.35 -12.89 14.66
C GLY A 408 2.82 -14.25 14.18
N ASN A 409 3.70 -14.29 13.18
CA ASN A 409 4.29 -15.52 12.66
C ASN A 409 5.69 -15.23 12.05
N ASN A 410 6.48 -16.28 11.90
CA ASN A 410 7.83 -16.25 11.33
C ASN A 410 7.89 -16.78 9.89
N ASP A 411 6.80 -16.79 9.14
CA ASP A 411 6.75 -17.32 7.77
C ASP A 411 7.78 -16.65 6.83
N ILE A 412 8.13 -15.38 7.09
CA ILE A 412 9.13 -14.60 6.35
C ILE A 412 10.39 -14.31 7.17
N GLY A 413 10.53 -14.95 8.33
CA GLY A 413 11.64 -14.76 9.27
C GLY A 413 11.39 -13.70 10.34
N GLY A 414 12.38 -13.50 11.21
CA GLY A 414 12.36 -12.56 12.32
C GLY A 414 13.77 -12.09 12.67
N GLY A 415 13.89 -11.28 13.72
CA GLY A 415 15.20 -10.78 14.18
C GLY A 415 15.69 -9.53 13.45
N PHE A 416 14.79 -8.73 12.94
CA PHE A 416 15.08 -7.42 12.33
C PHE A 416 15.11 -6.36 13.44
N ASN A 417 16.27 -5.80 13.72
CA ASN A 417 16.45 -4.92 14.89
C ASN A 417 15.97 -3.48 14.67
N ASP A 418 15.56 -3.11 13.46
CA ASP A 418 14.88 -1.85 13.19
C ASP A 418 13.39 -1.87 13.55
N ASP A 419 12.77 -3.05 13.52
CA ASP A 419 11.32 -3.22 13.68
C ASP A 419 10.77 -2.50 14.94
N PRO A 420 11.35 -2.62 16.15
CA PRO A 420 10.80 -1.97 17.34
C PRO A 420 10.69 -0.44 17.25
N CYS A 421 11.63 0.23 16.57
CA CYS A 421 11.61 1.69 16.44
C CYS A 421 10.38 2.21 15.68
N TRP A 422 9.86 1.43 14.75
CA TRP A 422 8.71 1.83 13.94
C TRP A 422 7.41 1.95 14.74
N LEU A 423 7.29 1.23 15.86
CA LEU A 423 6.13 1.37 16.75
C LEU A 423 6.05 2.78 17.37
N ILE A 424 7.20 3.36 17.73
CA ILE A 424 7.27 4.75 18.21
C ILE A 424 6.85 5.70 17.09
N PHE A 425 7.42 5.53 15.89
CA PHE A 425 7.14 6.36 14.73
C PHE A 425 5.64 6.42 14.41
N GLY A 426 4.97 5.25 14.32
CA GLY A 426 3.54 5.18 14.04
C GLY A 426 2.67 5.74 15.16
N THR A 427 3.00 5.43 16.43
CA THR A 427 2.22 5.87 17.59
C THR A 427 2.31 7.39 17.80
N VAL A 428 3.50 7.96 17.65
CA VAL A 428 3.70 9.42 17.75
C VAL A 428 2.95 10.16 16.64
N ALA A 429 3.01 9.66 15.41
CA ALA A 429 2.25 10.24 14.30
C ALA A 429 0.73 10.22 14.57
N TYR A 430 0.21 9.13 15.14
CA TYR A 430 -1.18 9.03 15.55
C TYR A 430 -1.55 10.08 16.63
N ILE A 431 -0.74 10.20 17.67
CA ILE A 431 -1.02 11.14 18.77
C ILE A 431 -0.93 12.58 18.28
N LYS A 432 0.08 12.93 17.48
CA LYS A 432 0.22 14.26 16.88
C LYS A 432 -0.97 14.61 15.97
N GLU A 433 -1.50 13.65 15.22
CA GLU A 433 -2.67 13.88 14.37
C GLU A 433 -3.96 14.04 15.18
N THR A 434 -4.17 13.24 16.20
CA THR A 434 -5.46 13.12 16.89
C THR A 434 -5.56 13.87 18.21
N GLY A 435 -4.47 14.05 18.92
CA GLY A 435 -4.45 14.48 20.32
C GLY A 435 -4.92 13.39 21.30
N ASP A 436 -5.06 12.14 20.84
CA ASP A 436 -5.52 11.02 21.67
C ASP A 436 -4.38 10.35 22.42
N PHE A 437 -4.08 10.85 23.62
CA PHE A 437 -3.11 10.22 24.52
C PHE A 437 -3.66 8.96 25.20
N SER A 438 -4.97 8.72 25.17
CA SER A 438 -5.58 7.56 25.84
C SER A 438 -5.09 6.23 25.27
N ILE A 439 -4.61 6.21 24.03
CA ILE A 439 -4.03 5.01 23.39
C ILE A 439 -2.87 4.44 24.23
N LEU A 440 -2.11 5.30 24.92
CA LEU A 440 -0.95 4.88 25.70
C LEU A 440 -1.29 4.06 26.94
N ALA A 441 -2.52 4.19 27.44
CA ALA A 441 -3.04 3.43 28.58
C ALA A 441 -3.65 2.07 28.18
N GLU A 442 -3.85 1.82 26.87
CA GLU A 442 -4.38 0.54 26.38
C GLU A 442 -3.51 -0.62 26.86
N GLN A 443 -4.18 -1.66 27.37
CA GLN A 443 -3.53 -2.87 27.85
C GLN A 443 -3.33 -3.83 26.67
N VAL A 444 -2.10 -4.04 26.27
CA VAL A 444 -1.71 -4.78 25.09
C VAL A 444 -0.85 -5.99 25.50
N PRO A 445 -1.16 -7.22 25.04
CA PRO A 445 -0.39 -8.41 25.39
C PRO A 445 0.93 -8.48 24.60
N PHE A 446 1.92 -9.16 25.15
CA PHE A 446 3.09 -9.60 24.39
C PHE A 446 2.81 -10.91 23.67
N ASP A 447 3.38 -11.08 22.48
CA ASP A 447 3.32 -12.32 21.67
C ASP A 447 1.88 -12.87 21.47
N ASN A 448 0.90 -11.97 21.41
CA ASN A 448 -0.53 -12.31 21.39
C ASN A 448 -0.96 -13.25 22.54
N GLN A 449 -0.28 -13.24 23.69
CA GLN A 449 -0.52 -14.13 24.84
C GLN A 449 -1.41 -13.44 25.88
N PRO A 450 -2.66 -13.88 26.09
CA PRO A 450 -3.49 -13.35 27.18
C PRO A 450 -2.84 -13.52 28.54
N GLY A 451 -2.92 -12.50 29.39
CA GLY A 451 -2.33 -12.46 30.72
C GLY A 451 -0.92 -11.84 30.79
N THR A 452 -0.45 -11.30 29.69
CA THR A 452 0.86 -10.61 29.60
C THR A 452 0.70 -9.11 29.31
N GLU A 453 -0.52 -8.58 29.43
CA GLU A 453 -0.86 -7.22 29.07
C GLU A 453 -0.10 -6.19 29.91
N VAL A 454 0.46 -5.20 29.23
CA VAL A 454 1.00 -3.97 29.81
C VAL A 454 0.51 -2.77 29.00
N SER A 455 0.71 -1.56 29.52
CA SER A 455 0.29 -0.36 28.79
C SER A 455 1.04 -0.23 27.45
N LEU A 456 0.41 0.36 26.44
CA LEU A 456 1.10 0.64 25.18
C LEU A 456 2.34 1.54 25.40
N PHE A 457 2.32 2.44 26.39
CA PHE A 457 3.49 3.24 26.75
C PHE A 457 4.69 2.35 27.15
N GLU A 458 4.44 1.26 27.89
CA GLU A 458 5.50 0.30 28.24
C GLU A 458 6.02 -0.44 27.00
N HIS A 459 5.18 -0.77 26.02
CA HIS A 459 5.61 -1.30 24.73
C HIS A 459 6.57 -0.34 24.00
N LEU A 460 6.28 0.97 24.01
CA LEU A 460 7.17 1.98 23.41
C LEU A 460 8.51 2.04 24.16
N LYS A 461 8.47 2.04 25.47
CA LYS A 461 9.68 2.06 26.32
C LYS A 461 10.57 0.82 26.08
N ILE A 462 9.96 -0.35 26.02
CA ILE A 462 10.65 -1.62 25.73
C ILE A 462 11.24 -1.60 24.31
N SER A 463 10.55 -1.03 23.33
CA SER A 463 11.06 -0.85 21.97
C SER A 463 12.36 -0.05 21.94
N MET A 464 12.41 1.08 22.65
CA MET A 464 13.62 1.90 22.74
C MET A 464 14.74 1.17 23.50
N ASN A 465 14.39 0.47 24.58
CA ASN A 465 15.33 -0.33 25.34
C ASN A 465 15.94 -1.48 24.54
N HIS A 466 15.16 -2.08 23.61
CA HIS A 466 15.68 -3.12 22.72
C HIS A 466 16.91 -2.64 21.95
N VAL A 467 16.87 -1.44 21.38
CA VAL A 467 18.03 -0.86 20.68
C VAL A 467 19.17 -0.59 21.64
N ILE A 468 18.92 0.06 22.79
CA ILE A 468 19.94 0.42 23.79
C ILE A 468 20.64 -0.82 24.35
N ASN A 469 19.92 -1.92 24.52
CA ASN A 469 20.46 -3.18 25.05
C ASN A 469 21.18 -4.02 23.97
N ASN A 470 21.07 -3.66 22.70
CA ASN A 470 21.67 -4.36 21.57
C ASN A 470 22.63 -3.44 20.79
N LEU A 471 23.66 -2.93 21.47
CA LEU A 471 24.72 -2.14 20.86
C LEU A 471 25.97 -2.98 20.62
N GLY A 472 26.64 -2.71 19.51
CA GLY A 472 27.86 -3.37 19.11
C GLY A 472 29.15 -2.67 19.65
N PRO A 473 30.34 -3.08 19.15
CA PRO A 473 31.64 -2.58 19.63
C PRO A 473 31.82 -1.05 19.47
N HIS A 474 31.18 -0.44 18.44
CA HIS A 474 31.24 1.00 18.20
C HIS A 474 30.09 1.77 18.87
N LYS A 475 29.33 1.12 19.76
CA LYS A 475 28.10 1.65 20.39
C LYS A 475 27.02 2.03 19.38
N LEU A 476 27.05 1.40 18.21
CA LEU A 476 26.02 1.50 17.19
C LEU A 476 25.07 0.30 17.34
N PRO A 477 23.80 0.41 16.89
CA PRO A 477 22.84 -0.68 17.00
C PRO A 477 23.25 -1.92 16.22
N LEU A 478 23.14 -3.10 16.83
CA LEU A 478 23.30 -4.37 16.14
C LEU A 478 22.20 -4.53 15.09
N ILE A 479 22.59 -4.95 13.88
CA ILE A 479 21.66 -5.08 12.77
C ILE A 479 20.70 -6.29 12.93
N GLY A 480 21.09 -7.31 13.68
CA GLY A 480 20.34 -8.58 13.76
C GLY A 480 20.47 -9.37 12.47
N ARG A 481 19.36 -9.94 12.00
CA ARG A 481 19.29 -10.62 10.71
C ARG A 481 19.50 -9.64 9.55
N ALA A 482 18.85 -8.51 9.60
CA ALA A 482 18.96 -7.38 8.71
C ALA A 482 18.30 -6.15 9.37
N ASP A 483 18.42 -4.99 8.77
CA ASP A 483 17.59 -3.83 9.08
C ASP A 483 16.48 -3.70 8.03
N TRP A 484 16.03 -2.48 7.70
CA TRP A 484 15.02 -2.23 6.67
C TRP A 484 15.36 -2.90 5.33
N ASN A 485 16.63 -3.03 5.00
CA ASN A 485 17.09 -3.78 3.85
C ASN A 485 17.22 -5.27 4.20
N ASP A 486 16.13 -6.02 4.03
CA ASP A 486 16.05 -7.46 4.35
C ASP A 486 17.18 -8.30 3.75
N CYS A 487 17.78 -7.81 2.66
CA CYS A 487 18.79 -8.52 1.88
C CYS A 487 20.24 -8.22 2.35
N LEU A 488 20.43 -7.29 3.30
CA LEU A 488 21.76 -6.98 3.86
C LEU A 488 22.03 -7.88 5.07
N ASN A 489 22.63 -9.05 4.83
CA ASN A 489 22.77 -10.13 5.82
C ASN A 489 24.20 -10.26 6.37
N LEU A 490 24.66 -9.27 7.13
CA LEU A 490 26.04 -9.11 7.57
C LEU A 490 26.50 -10.12 8.67
N ASN A 491 25.63 -10.99 9.15
CA ASN A 491 25.92 -12.02 10.15
C ASN A 491 25.76 -13.45 9.62
N CYS A 492 25.59 -13.66 8.31
CA CYS A 492 25.18 -14.97 7.78
C CYS A 492 26.32 -15.82 7.24
N PHE A 493 27.12 -15.41 6.30
CA PHE A 493 28.26 -16.13 5.67
C PHE A 493 27.91 -17.42 4.92
N SER A 494 26.76 -17.49 4.28
CA SER A 494 26.42 -18.61 3.40
C SER A 494 26.77 -18.31 1.95
N TRP A 495 27.35 -19.31 1.23
CA TRP A 495 27.53 -19.26 -0.20
C TRP A 495 26.23 -19.47 -0.99
N ASP A 496 25.16 -19.91 -0.33
CA ASP A 496 23.82 -19.97 -0.89
C ASP A 496 23.03 -18.71 -0.46
N PRO A 497 22.64 -17.80 -1.37
CA PRO A 497 21.84 -16.62 -1.05
C PRO A 497 20.53 -16.95 -0.34
N ASN A 498 19.92 -18.12 -0.64
CA ASN A 498 18.69 -18.54 0.04
C ASN A 498 18.93 -18.88 1.53
N GLU A 499 20.11 -19.39 1.87
CA GLU A 499 20.49 -19.61 3.27
C GLU A 499 20.82 -18.30 3.97
N SER A 500 21.43 -17.33 3.29
CA SER A 500 21.74 -16.03 3.88
C SER A 500 20.48 -15.29 4.31
N PHE A 501 19.40 -15.46 3.60
CA PHE A 501 18.08 -14.97 4.02
C PHE A 501 17.48 -15.75 5.21
N GLN A 502 17.84 -17.00 5.41
CA GLN A 502 17.28 -17.85 6.46
C GLN A 502 18.02 -17.77 7.80
N THR A 503 19.28 -17.34 7.81
CA THR A 503 20.12 -17.31 9.00
C THR A 503 20.29 -15.88 9.54
N THR A 504 20.42 -15.76 10.86
CA THR A 504 20.52 -14.46 11.53
C THR A 504 21.82 -14.27 12.28
N GLU A 505 22.61 -15.35 12.46
CA GLU A 505 23.78 -15.37 13.31
C GLU A 505 24.87 -16.23 12.72
N ASN A 506 26.11 -15.93 13.09
CA ASN A 506 27.25 -16.74 12.71
C ASN A 506 27.34 -17.98 13.59
N LYS A 507 26.58 -19.03 13.29
CA LYS A 507 26.71 -20.39 13.80
C LYS A 507 27.00 -20.52 15.32
N GLY A 508 26.40 -19.65 16.13
CA GLY A 508 26.48 -19.65 17.57
C GLY A 508 27.38 -18.58 18.20
N GLU A 509 28.02 -17.70 17.42
CA GLU A 509 28.79 -16.56 17.96
C GLU A 509 27.94 -15.30 18.21
N GLY A 510 26.68 -15.33 17.78
CA GLY A 510 25.75 -14.21 17.91
C GLY A 510 25.95 -13.10 16.86
N SER A 511 25.05 -12.14 16.89
CA SER A 511 25.11 -10.96 16.00
C SER A 511 26.16 -9.98 16.49
N LYS A 512 27.01 -9.47 15.58
CA LYS A 512 28.03 -8.45 15.87
C LYS A 512 28.01 -7.29 14.90
N ALA A 513 27.42 -7.46 13.72
CA ALA A 513 27.34 -6.41 12.72
C ALA A 513 26.42 -5.27 13.18
N GLU A 514 26.83 -4.04 12.86
CA GLU A 514 26.17 -2.81 13.32
C GLU A 514 25.58 -2.01 12.15
N SER A 515 24.44 -1.35 12.37
CA SER A 515 23.72 -0.57 11.34
C SER A 515 23.68 0.92 11.63
N LEU A 516 24.20 1.73 10.70
CA LEU A 516 24.06 3.19 10.74
C LEU A 516 22.65 3.66 10.38
N MET A 517 21.91 2.88 9.58
CA MET A 517 20.50 3.15 9.30
C MET A 517 19.67 3.08 10.59
N ILE A 518 19.84 2.03 11.39
CA ILE A 518 19.12 1.90 12.68
C ILE A 518 19.57 3.00 13.64
N ALA A 519 20.85 3.40 13.64
CA ALA A 519 21.32 4.50 14.47
C ALA A 519 20.62 5.82 14.14
N GLY A 520 20.49 6.17 12.85
CA GLY A 520 19.73 7.34 12.40
C GLY A 520 18.25 7.25 12.76
N LEU A 521 17.61 6.10 12.52
CA LEU A 521 16.22 5.83 12.90
C LEU A 521 16.01 5.96 14.42
N PHE A 522 16.92 5.43 15.24
CA PHE A 522 16.88 5.55 16.69
C PHE A 522 16.95 7.02 17.15
N VAL A 523 17.80 7.83 16.52
CA VAL A 523 17.89 9.26 16.86
C VAL A 523 16.59 9.99 16.51
N VAL A 524 15.96 9.71 15.36
CA VAL A 524 14.67 10.30 14.97
C VAL A 524 13.58 9.90 15.96
N THR A 525 13.40 8.60 16.16
CA THR A 525 12.33 8.07 17.03
C THR A 525 12.59 8.35 18.51
N GLY A 526 13.85 8.42 18.92
CA GLY A 526 14.25 8.81 20.27
C GLY A 526 13.93 10.27 20.57
N LYS A 527 14.17 11.19 19.64
CA LYS A 527 13.75 12.60 19.76
C LYS A 527 12.23 12.72 19.88
N ASP A 528 11.49 11.97 19.07
CA ASP A 528 10.03 11.90 19.14
C ASP A 528 9.54 11.33 20.48
N TYR A 529 10.19 10.28 20.98
CA TYR A 529 9.87 9.68 22.28
C TYR A 529 10.16 10.65 23.44
N VAL A 530 11.28 11.38 23.41
CA VAL A 530 11.61 12.43 24.39
C VAL A 530 10.55 13.54 24.38
N ALA A 531 10.16 13.99 23.19
CA ALA A 531 9.11 15.00 23.04
C ALA A 531 7.77 14.49 23.57
N LEU A 532 7.41 13.23 23.29
CA LEU A 532 6.22 12.57 23.84
C LEU A 532 6.25 12.54 25.36
N CYS A 533 7.35 12.10 25.97
CA CYS A 533 7.47 12.06 27.44
C CYS A 533 7.34 13.44 28.07
N LYS A 534 7.94 14.48 27.48
CA LYS A 534 7.79 15.86 27.95
C LYS A 534 6.34 16.36 27.85
N GLN A 535 5.66 16.02 26.76
CA GLN A 535 4.23 16.35 26.62
C GLN A 535 3.36 15.60 27.63
N LEU A 536 3.66 14.32 27.87
CA LEU A 536 2.94 13.51 28.85
C LEU A 536 3.14 14.03 30.30
N ALA A 537 4.33 14.53 30.63
CA ALA A 537 4.57 15.19 31.90
C ALA A 537 3.64 16.41 32.07
N LYS A 538 3.49 17.24 31.02
CA LYS A 538 2.58 18.38 31.04
C LYS A 538 1.12 17.94 31.18
N GLU A 539 0.69 16.95 30.42
CA GLU A 539 -0.68 16.41 30.47
C GLU A 539 -1.00 15.76 31.84
N ALA A 540 -0.02 15.04 32.43
CA ALA A 540 -0.18 14.45 33.77
C ALA A 540 -0.37 15.53 34.84
N LEU A 541 0.39 16.62 34.77
CA LEU A 541 0.29 17.76 35.68
C LEU A 541 -1.11 18.45 35.59
N GLU A 542 -1.65 18.54 34.38
CA GLU A 542 -2.96 19.15 34.13
C GLU A 542 -4.14 18.19 34.39
N SER A 543 -3.87 16.87 34.48
CA SER A 543 -4.92 15.87 34.70
C SER A 543 -5.50 15.94 36.12
N LYS A 544 -6.78 15.59 36.29
CA LYS A 544 -7.44 15.54 37.61
C LYS A 544 -6.88 14.45 38.52
N GLU A 545 -6.30 13.42 37.92
CA GLU A 545 -5.73 12.26 38.62
C GLU A 545 -4.23 12.45 38.90
N GLY A 546 -3.59 13.46 38.28
CA GLY A 546 -2.16 13.70 38.38
C GLY A 546 -1.32 12.68 37.65
N GLU A 547 -1.97 11.81 36.84
CA GLU A 547 -1.33 10.70 36.13
C GLU A 547 -1.93 10.54 34.73
N ILE A 548 -1.12 9.99 33.82
CA ILE A 548 -1.55 9.46 32.51
C ILE A 548 -0.93 8.08 32.31
N ALA A 549 -1.65 7.10 31.83
CA ALA A 549 -1.19 5.72 31.69
C ALA A 549 -0.55 5.14 32.98
N GLY A 550 -0.98 5.62 34.16
CA GLY A 550 -0.50 5.16 35.45
C GLY A 550 0.86 5.75 35.90
N LEU A 551 1.34 6.81 35.23
CA LEU A 551 2.59 7.49 35.54
C LEU A 551 2.36 8.98 35.82
N ALA A 552 3.12 9.53 36.77
CA ALA A 552 3.08 10.94 37.15
C ALA A 552 4.08 11.79 36.32
N GLU A 553 4.00 13.11 36.48
CA GLU A 553 4.89 14.06 35.81
C GLU A 553 6.40 13.69 35.98
N GLU A 554 6.82 13.41 37.21
CA GLU A 554 8.23 13.13 37.53
C GLU A 554 8.76 11.86 36.83
N ASP A 555 7.90 10.84 36.67
CA ASP A 555 8.26 9.60 35.99
C ASP A 555 8.55 9.86 34.51
N TYR A 556 7.69 10.68 33.85
CA TYR A 556 7.89 11.04 32.44
C TYR A 556 9.10 11.94 32.22
N LEU A 557 9.38 12.89 33.11
CA LEU A 557 10.55 13.74 33.01
C LEU A 557 11.85 12.93 33.22
N THR A 558 11.87 12.01 34.17
CA THR A 558 12.99 11.09 34.39
C THR A 558 13.24 10.22 33.14
N GLU A 559 12.19 9.69 32.53
CA GLU A 559 12.30 8.89 31.31
C GLU A 559 12.75 9.73 30.11
N ALA A 560 12.26 10.98 29.99
CA ALA A 560 12.71 11.91 28.95
C ALA A 560 14.21 12.23 29.07
N GLU A 561 14.72 12.47 30.28
CA GLU A 561 16.15 12.73 30.53
C GLU A 561 17.02 11.51 30.18
N ARG A 562 16.59 10.31 30.62
CA ARG A 562 17.27 9.04 30.30
C ARG A 562 17.36 8.81 28.79
N MET A 563 16.26 9.02 28.07
CA MET A 563 16.25 8.82 26.62
C MET A 563 17.03 9.90 25.89
N GLN A 564 16.97 11.16 26.36
CA GLN A 564 17.77 12.24 25.77
C GLN A 564 19.26 11.91 25.84
N GLN A 565 19.74 11.40 26.99
CA GLN A 565 21.12 10.96 27.12
C GLN A 565 21.46 9.85 26.11
N ALA A 566 20.59 8.84 25.93
CA ALA A 566 20.82 7.77 24.97
C ALA A 566 20.85 8.28 23.51
N VAL A 567 20.00 9.25 23.17
CA VAL A 567 20.01 9.93 21.86
C VAL A 567 21.31 10.70 21.64
N ASP A 568 21.79 11.43 22.66
CA ASP A 568 23.03 12.20 22.57
C ASP A 568 24.25 11.27 22.43
N GLU A 569 24.30 10.18 23.19
CA GLU A 569 25.32 9.14 23.05
C GLU A 569 25.33 8.49 21.68
N MET A 570 24.16 8.21 21.10
CA MET A 570 24.05 7.67 19.73
C MET A 570 24.51 8.68 18.68
N ASN A 571 24.13 9.96 18.80
CA ASN A 571 24.64 11.05 17.97
C ASN A 571 26.16 11.07 17.94
N GLU A 572 26.78 11.04 19.11
CA GLU A 572 28.25 11.05 19.22
C GLU A 572 28.88 9.76 18.64
N ALA A 573 28.27 8.59 18.85
CA ALA A 573 28.75 7.34 18.27
C ALA A 573 28.71 7.38 16.73
N VAL A 574 27.65 7.91 16.13
CA VAL A 574 27.55 8.09 14.65
C VAL A 574 28.61 9.06 14.14
N LYS A 575 28.85 10.19 14.81
CA LYS A 575 29.86 11.16 14.39
C LYS A 575 31.30 10.56 14.50
N GLN A 576 31.59 9.79 15.55
CA GLN A 576 32.92 9.24 15.83
C GLN A 576 33.23 8.01 14.98
N HIS A 577 32.26 7.14 14.76
CA HIS A 577 32.45 5.83 14.12
C HIS A 577 31.68 5.67 12.79
N GLY A 578 30.64 6.46 12.54
CA GLY A 578 29.80 6.35 11.35
C GLY A 578 30.15 7.32 10.22
N TRP A 579 31.12 8.22 10.40
CA TRP A 579 31.48 9.22 9.40
C TRP A 579 32.74 8.83 8.61
N ASP A 580 32.65 8.82 7.26
CA ASP A 580 33.73 8.42 6.35
C ASP A 580 34.36 9.60 5.58
N GLY A 581 34.30 10.80 6.16
CA GLY A 581 34.93 12.02 5.62
C GLY A 581 33.99 12.84 4.70
N GLU A 582 33.24 12.22 3.82
CA GLU A 582 32.30 12.89 2.91
C GLU A 582 30.83 12.40 3.06
N TRP A 583 30.60 11.24 3.67
CA TRP A 583 29.27 10.66 3.87
C TRP A 583 29.22 9.71 5.07
N PHE A 584 28.03 9.26 5.47
CA PHE A 584 27.84 8.26 6.53
C PHE A 584 28.05 6.85 5.99
N LEU A 585 28.77 6.01 6.74
CA LEU A 585 28.90 4.58 6.49
C LEU A 585 27.52 3.90 6.45
N ARG A 586 27.44 2.75 5.82
CA ARG A 586 26.24 1.91 5.87
C ARG A 586 26.17 1.05 7.11
N ALA A 587 27.28 0.43 7.43
CA ALA A 587 27.34 -0.57 8.51
C ALA A 587 28.79 -0.89 8.87
N TYR A 588 28.96 -1.64 9.97
CA TYR A 588 30.12 -2.49 10.21
C TYR A 588 29.70 -3.94 10.07
N ASP A 589 30.46 -4.74 9.33
CA ASP A 589 30.20 -6.16 9.19
C ASP A 589 30.53 -6.96 10.47
N PHE A 590 30.29 -8.25 10.45
CA PHE A 590 30.58 -9.14 11.59
C PHE A 590 32.05 -9.09 12.05
N PHE A 591 32.99 -8.83 11.15
CA PHE A 591 34.44 -8.79 11.41
C PHE A 591 34.93 -7.38 11.80
N GLY A 592 34.07 -6.38 11.80
CA GLY A 592 34.40 -4.99 12.09
C GLY A 592 34.94 -4.20 10.88
N ASN A 593 34.73 -4.72 9.66
CA ASN A 593 35.07 -3.97 8.45
C ASN A 593 33.97 -2.95 8.14
N LYS A 594 34.36 -1.80 7.60
CA LYS A 594 33.43 -0.75 7.16
C LYS A 594 32.71 -1.16 5.90
N ILE A 595 31.40 -0.99 5.88
CA ILE A 595 30.53 -1.13 4.71
C ILE A 595 29.96 0.24 4.34
N GLY A 596 29.99 0.59 3.06
CA GLY A 596 29.57 1.92 2.61
C GLY A 596 30.65 2.98 2.78
N SER A 597 31.92 2.59 2.67
CA SER A 597 33.12 3.43 2.78
C SER A 597 33.78 3.65 1.41
N ASP A 598 34.53 4.74 1.28
CA ASP A 598 35.39 4.95 0.10
C ASP A 598 36.51 3.88 -0.01
N GLU A 599 36.79 3.20 1.09
CA GLU A 599 37.76 2.07 1.12
C GLU A 599 37.22 0.81 0.39
N ASN A 600 35.89 0.67 0.21
CA ASN A 600 35.28 -0.45 -0.49
C ASN A 600 35.46 -0.32 -2.03
N GLU A 601 35.58 -1.42 -2.75
CA GLU A 601 35.62 -1.40 -4.23
C GLU A 601 34.20 -1.20 -4.80
N GLU A 602 33.21 -1.94 -4.27
CA GLU A 602 31.78 -1.88 -4.59
C GLU A 602 30.97 -1.43 -3.36
N GLY A 603 29.78 -0.94 -3.53
CA GLY A 603 28.95 -0.50 -2.40
C GLY A 603 29.60 0.61 -1.55
N LYS A 604 30.23 1.63 -2.15
CA LYS A 604 30.92 2.70 -1.44
C LYS A 604 30.00 3.62 -0.65
N ILE A 605 28.78 3.83 -1.16
CA ILE A 605 27.79 4.71 -0.54
C ILE A 605 26.41 4.09 -0.68
N PHE A 606 25.59 4.21 0.37
CA PHE A 606 24.23 3.70 0.45
C PHE A 606 23.24 4.79 0.84
N ILE A 607 22.05 4.78 0.25
CA ILE A 607 21.01 5.79 0.47
C ILE A 607 20.44 5.76 1.88
N GLU A 608 20.31 4.58 2.50
CA GLU A 608 19.59 4.39 3.76
C GLU A 608 20.25 5.19 4.91
N SER A 609 21.55 5.07 5.09
CA SER A 609 22.25 5.81 6.14
C SER A 609 22.30 7.32 5.86
N GLN A 610 22.46 7.72 4.58
CA GLN A 610 22.42 9.15 4.24
C GLN A 610 21.05 9.73 4.58
N GLY A 611 19.96 9.05 4.18
CA GLY A 611 18.61 9.49 4.45
C GLY A 611 18.33 9.63 5.96
N TRP A 612 18.55 8.57 6.73
CA TRP A 612 18.22 8.57 8.16
C TRP A 612 19.10 9.48 9.00
N CYS A 613 20.43 9.50 8.78
CA CYS A 613 21.33 10.37 9.54
C CYS A 613 21.10 11.86 9.23
N THR A 614 20.80 12.21 7.97
CA THR A 614 20.50 13.62 7.62
C THR A 614 19.10 14.05 8.09
N MET A 615 18.10 13.14 8.01
CA MET A 615 16.77 13.37 8.59
C MET A 615 16.84 13.58 10.11
N ALA A 616 17.70 12.84 10.79
CA ALA A 616 17.97 13.00 12.21
C ALA A 616 18.73 14.31 12.53
N GLY A 617 19.30 14.98 11.52
CA GLY A 617 20.11 16.18 11.69
C GLY A 617 21.46 15.93 12.35
N ILE A 618 22.03 14.72 12.22
CA ILE A 618 23.31 14.35 12.83
C ILE A 618 24.44 15.17 12.18
N GLY A 619 25.12 16.01 12.96
CA GLY A 619 26.18 16.88 12.47
C GLY A 619 25.72 17.99 11.54
N LEU A 620 24.46 18.44 11.65
CA LEU A 620 23.90 19.51 10.80
C LEU A 620 24.69 20.83 10.97
N GLU A 621 24.95 21.22 12.21
CA GLU A 621 25.68 22.47 12.51
C GLU A 621 27.17 22.36 12.12
N GLU A 622 27.73 21.15 12.13
CA GLU A 622 29.09 20.87 11.69
C GLU A 622 29.23 20.71 10.16
N GLY A 623 28.13 20.79 9.42
CA GLY A 623 28.09 20.65 7.96
C GLY A 623 28.24 19.20 7.47
N LEU A 624 28.07 18.19 8.32
CA LEU A 624 28.12 16.77 7.90
C LEU A 624 26.92 16.41 7.02
N CYS A 625 25.70 16.90 7.37
CA CYS A 625 24.51 16.68 6.57
C CYS A 625 24.68 17.21 5.15
N ASP A 626 25.18 18.43 4.97
CA ASP A 626 25.41 19.01 3.64
C ASP A 626 26.38 18.17 2.81
N LYS A 627 27.51 17.74 3.37
CA LYS A 627 28.47 16.88 2.68
C LYS A 627 27.85 15.52 2.29
N ALA A 628 27.10 14.91 3.18
CA ALA A 628 26.43 13.63 2.93
C ALA A 628 25.38 13.75 1.79
N LEU A 629 24.59 14.83 1.78
CA LEU A 629 23.62 15.14 0.74
C LEU A 629 24.30 15.46 -0.60
N ASP A 630 25.40 16.21 -0.61
CA ASP A 630 26.20 16.44 -1.81
C ASP A 630 26.79 15.15 -2.37
N SER A 631 27.26 14.26 -1.50
CA SER A 631 27.77 12.94 -1.89
C SER A 631 26.65 12.04 -2.43
N SER A 632 25.48 12.06 -1.83
CA SER A 632 24.28 11.36 -2.32
C SER A 632 23.90 11.85 -3.71
N LYS A 633 23.80 13.16 -3.92
CA LYS A 633 23.52 13.75 -5.21
C LYS A 633 24.57 13.38 -6.26
N LYS A 634 25.85 13.50 -5.93
CA LYS A 634 26.97 13.21 -6.84
C LYS A 634 27.06 11.74 -7.25
N ARG A 635 26.79 10.82 -6.33
CA ARG A 635 27.07 9.39 -6.49
C ARG A 635 25.83 8.53 -6.74
N LEU A 636 24.68 8.87 -6.13
CA LEU A 636 23.45 8.07 -6.23
C LEU A 636 22.46 8.62 -7.25
N GLU A 637 22.47 9.93 -7.54
CA GLU A 637 21.51 10.54 -8.45
C GLU A 637 21.64 10.02 -9.88
N CYS A 638 20.50 9.74 -10.49
CA CYS A 638 20.37 9.45 -11.92
C CYS A 638 19.09 10.09 -12.50
N GLU A 639 18.79 9.83 -13.77
CA GLU A 639 17.62 10.40 -14.43
C GLU A 639 16.29 10.04 -13.74
N HIS A 640 16.18 8.84 -13.19
CA HIS A 640 14.94 8.27 -12.67
C HIS A 640 14.80 8.28 -11.14
N GLY A 641 15.77 8.83 -10.41
CA GLY A 641 15.80 8.90 -8.95
C GLY A 641 17.18 8.72 -8.36
N LEU A 642 17.25 8.36 -7.08
CA LEU A 642 18.48 8.01 -6.37
C LEU A 642 18.57 6.49 -6.25
N VAL A 643 19.70 5.89 -6.73
CA VAL A 643 19.95 4.45 -6.58
C VAL A 643 20.28 4.09 -5.14
N LEU A 644 20.01 2.84 -4.74
CA LEU A 644 20.19 2.38 -3.36
C LEU A 644 21.66 2.43 -2.94
N ASN A 645 22.58 1.95 -3.78
CA ASN A 645 24.00 1.97 -3.54
C ASN A 645 24.80 2.23 -4.82
N ASN A 646 26.05 2.61 -4.69
CA ASN A 646 26.94 2.83 -5.82
C ASN A 646 28.43 2.65 -5.38
N PRO A 647 29.28 1.95 -6.18
CA PRO A 647 28.94 1.09 -7.33
C PRO A 647 28.06 -0.10 -6.98
N ALA A 648 27.36 -0.68 -7.98
CA ALA A 648 26.66 -1.94 -7.81
C ALA A 648 27.62 -3.10 -7.49
N TYR A 649 27.12 -4.15 -6.83
CA TYR A 649 27.85 -5.41 -6.68
C TYR A 649 27.79 -6.19 -7.99
N THR A 650 28.95 -6.65 -8.47
CA THR A 650 29.09 -7.40 -9.72
C THR A 650 29.20 -8.91 -9.50
N THR A 651 29.46 -9.32 -8.27
CA THR A 651 29.55 -10.72 -7.86
C THR A 651 28.91 -10.92 -6.50
N TYR A 652 28.59 -12.18 -6.16
CA TYR A 652 28.08 -12.51 -4.83
C TYR A 652 29.18 -12.43 -3.78
N HIS A 653 28.95 -11.65 -2.75
CA HIS A 653 29.79 -11.47 -1.58
C HIS A 653 29.15 -12.17 -0.37
N VAL A 654 29.82 -13.19 0.14
CA VAL A 654 29.31 -14.01 1.25
C VAL A 654 29.11 -13.22 2.53
N GLU A 655 29.90 -12.18 2.75
CA GLU A 655 29.85 -11.25 3.88
C GLU A 655 28.71 -10.20 3.79
N MET A 656 28.18 -10.01 2.59
CA MET A 656 27.09 -9.04 2.34
C MET A 656 25.71 -9.71 2.28
N GLY A 657 25.70 -10.97 1.87
CA GLY A 657 24.48 -11.75 1.73
C GLY A 657 23.70 -11.45 0.45
N GLU A 658 22.38 -11.58 0.53
CA GLU A 658 21.47 -11.62 -0.62
C GLU A 658 21.51 -10.36 -1.49
N ILE A 659 21.82 -9.19 -0.92
CA ILE A 659 21.92 -7.93 -1.66
C ILE A 659 22.86 -8.04 -2.86
N SER A 660 23.97 -8.76 -2.71
CA SER A 660 24.98 -8.94 -3.75
C SER A 660 24.64 -10.06 -4.76
N SER A 661 23.52 -10.74 -4.61
CA SER A 661 23.04 -11.76 -5.54
C SER A 661 22.18 -11.23 -6.68
N TYR A 662 21.62 -10.02 -6.53
CA TYR A 662 20.82 -9.42 -7.59
C TYR A 662 21.68 -8.90 -8.74
N PRO A 663 21.17 -8.91 -9.99
CA PRO A 663 21.83 -8.22 -11.09
C PRO A 663 21.99 -6.72 -10.83
N GLU A 664 23.03 -6.14 -11.39
CA GLU A 664 23.35 -4.71 -11.27
C GLU A 664 22.16 -3.82 -11.69
N GLY A 665 21.83 -2.85 -10.86
CA GLY A 665 20.74 -1.90 -11.09
C GLY A 665 19.33 -2.43 -10.80
N TYR A 666 19.21 -3.63 -10.22
CA TYR A 666 17.90 -4.21 -9.85
C TYR A 666 17.77 -4.45 -8.36
N LYS A 667 16.55 -4.29 -7.86
CA LYS A 667 16.20 -4.51 -6.46
C LYS A 667 17.15 -3.75 -5.53
N GLU A 668 17.64 -4.39 -4.49
CA GLU A 668 18.54 -3.80 -3.51
C GLU A 668 19.98 -3.61 -4.01
N ASN A 669 20.34 -4.15 -5.19
CA ASN A 669 21.66 -3.95 -5.78
C ASN A 669 21.68 -2.79 -6.78
N ALA A 670 21.82 -1.57 -6.28
CA ALA A 670 21.85 -0.32 -7.06
C ALA A 670 20.60 -0.05 -7.91
N GLY A 671 19.46 -0.66 -7.60
CA GLY A 671 18.14 -0.24 -8.07
C GLY A 671 17.74 1.10 -7.44
N ILE A 672 16.77 1.80 -8.05
CA ILE A 672 16.09 2.93 -7.42
C ILE A 672 14.97 2.36 -6.58
N PHE A 673 15.20 2.21 -5.29
CA PHE A 673 14.14 1.84 -4.36
C PHE A 673 13.37 3.10 -3.99
N CYS A 674 12.18 3.29 -4.57
CA CYS A 674 11.43 4.54 -4.43
C CYS A 674 11.06 4.88 -2.99
N HIS A 675 11.03 3.89 -2.11
CA HIS A 675 10.79 4.01 -0.68
C HIS A 675 11.86 4.82 0.06
N ASN A 676 13.14 4.68 -0.32
CA ASN A 676 14.27 5.35 0.35
C ASN A 676 14.50 6.78 -0.15
N ASN A 677 14.08 7.08 -1.36
CA ASN A 677 14.28 8.40 -1.95
C ASN A 677 13.69 9.50 -1.07
N PRO A 678 12.44 9.39 -0.54
CA PRO A 678 11.87 10.31 0.43
C PRO A 678 12.74 10.57 1.67
N TRP A 679 13.50 9.61 2.15
CA TRP A 679 14.36 9.81 3.33
C TRP A 679 15.45 10.85 3.08
N VAL A 680 16.10 10.77 1.92
CA VAL A 680 17.07 11.80 1.50
C VAL A 680 16.37 13.13 1.25
N ILE A 681 15.20 13.13 0.61
CA ILE A 681 14.42 14.35 0.36
C ILE A 681 14.05 15.05 1.68
N ILE A 682 13.64 14.30 2.70
CA ILE A 682 13.40 14.86 4.04
C ILE A 682 14.69 15.42 4.63
N GLY A 683 15.82 14.71 4.53
CA GLY A 683 17.15 15.22 4.94
C GLY A 683 17.50 16.54 4.25
N GLU A 684 17.22 16.67 2.97
CA GLU A 684 17.39 17.92 2.20
C GLU A 684 16.51 19.05 2.75
N THR A 685 15.26 18.75 3.13
CA THR A 685 14.37 19.77 3.75
C THR A 685 14.87 20.15 5.16
N VAL A 686 15.42 19.23 5.93
CA VAL A 686 16.04 19.52 7.24
C VAL A 686 17.23 20.48 7.05
N ALA A 687 18.06 20.25 6.03
CA ALA A 687 19.18 21.10 5.68
C ALA A 687 18.79 22.40 4.92
N GLY A 688 17.49 22.62 4.65
CA GLY A 688 17.00 23.84 3.95
C GLY A 688 17.24 23.84 2.45
N ARG A 689 17.47 22.68 1.82
CA ARG A 689 17.82 22.51 0.40
C ARG A 689 16.57 22.25 -0.47
N GLY A 690 15.64 23.18 -0.49
CA GLY A 690 14.33 23.02 -1.15
C GLY A 690 14.40 22.75 -2.66
N ASN A 691 15.38 23.28 -3.37
CA ASN A 691 15.55 23.01 -4.80
C ASN A 691 15.96 21.56 -5.07
N ASP A 692 16.86 20.99 -4.26
CA ASP A 692 17.29 19.61 -4.40
C ASP A 692 16.15 18.65 -3.99
N ALA A 693 15.50 18.92 -2.86
CA ALA A 693 14.32 18.18 -2.40
C ALA A 693 13.23 18.09 -3.47
N TRP A 694 12.89 19.21 -4.10
CA TRP A 694 11.93 19.24 -5.19
C TRP A 694 12.38 18.47 -6.42
N SER A 695 13.66 18.62 -6.81
CA SER A 695 14.22 17.90 -7.95
C SER A 695 14.12 16.39 -7.77
N HIS A 696 14.54 15.87 -6.60
CA HIS A 696 14.49 14.44 -6.32
C HIS A 696 13.04 13.93 -6.17
N TYR A 697 12.15 14.69 -5.52
CA TYR A 697 10.75 14.35 -5.37
C TYR A 697 10.05 14.14 -6.73
N THR A 698 10.27 15.05 -7.68
CA THR A 698 9.61 14.99 -8.99
C THR A 698 10.16 13.90 -9.91
N LYS A 699 11.37 13.38 -9.68
CA LYS A 699 11.93 12.26 -10.45
C LYS A 699 11.15 10.97 -10.30
N ILE A 700 10.58 10.73 -9.11
CA ILE A 700 9.83 9.51 -8.81
C ILE A 700 8.31 9.74 -8.70
N LEU A 701 7.84 10.99 -8.83
CA LEU A 701 6.42 11.31 -8.76
C LEU A 701 5.68 10.81 -10.00
N PRO A 702 4.65 9.94 -9.88
CA PRO A 702 4.00 9.29 -11.01
C PRO A 702 3.54 10.23 -12.13
N SER A 703 2.94 11.38 -11.79
CA SER A 703 2.45 12.36 -12.78
C SER A 703 3.57 13.01 -13.63
N TYR A 704 4.81 13.03 -13.15
CA TYR A 704 5.98 13.49 -13.91
C TYR A 704 6.59 12.34 -14.74
N VAL A 705 6.61 11.13 -14.19
CA VAL A 705 7.07 9.92 -14.89
C VAL A 705 6.13 9.58 -16.04
N GLU A 706 4.81 9.67 -15.83
CA GLU A 706 3.75 9.42 -16.83
C GLU A 706 3.96 10.28 -18.09
N GLU A 707 4.31 11.54 -17.92
CA GLU A 707 4.48 12.43 -19.06
C GLU A 707 5.60 11.99 -20.01
N LYS A 708 6.66 11.37 -19.47
CA LYS A 708 7.90 11.10 -20.19
C LYS A 708 8.11 9.63 -20.56
N TYR A 709 7.67 8.68 -19.71
CA TYR A 709 8.23 7.32 -19.74
C TYR A 709 7.18 6.19 -19.66
N GLN A 710 5.91 6.37 -20.10
CA GLN A 710 4.87 5.33 -19.97
C GLN A 710 5.30 3.96 -20.50
N THR A 711 5.88 3.93 -21.70
CA THR A 711 6.32 2.67 -22.35
C THR A 711 7.50 2.05 -21.62
N LEU A 712 8.46 2.86 -21.18
CA LEU A 712 9.66 2.41 -20.46
C LEU A 712 9.30 1.99 -19.03
N HIS A 713 8.51 2.82 -18.34
CA HIS A 713 8.12 2.59 -16.94
C HIS A 713 7.22 1.38 -16.75
N LYS A 714 6.35 1.09 -17.70
CA LYS A 714 5.44 -0.07 -17.83
C LYS A 714 4.36 -0.21 -16.77
N VAL A 715 4.64 0.08 -15.50
CA VAL A 715 3.66 0.00 -14.41
C VAL A 715 2.68 1.16 -14.48
N GLU A 716 1.64 1.11 -13.66
CA GLU A 716 0.55 2.08 -13.65
C GLU A 716 1.07 3.52 -13.47
N PRO A 717 0.69 4.46 -14.35
CA PRO A 717 1.20 5.83 -14.30
C PRO A 717 0.54 6.72 -13.25
N TYR A 718 -0.46 6.21 -12.53
CA TYR A 718 -1.24 6.96 -11.53
C TYR A 718 -0.89 6.64 -10.08
N VAL A 719 -0.02 5.65 -9.83
CA VAL A 719 0.41 5.26 -8.48
C VAL A 719 1.93 5.09 -8.40
N ASN A 720 2.44 5.21 -7.17
CA ASN A 720 3.85 4.96 -6.89
C ASN A 720 4.17 3.47 -7.03
N CYS A 721 5.38 3.17 -7.50
CA CYS A 721 5.95 1.82 -7.47
C CYS A 721 7.02 1.69 -6.37
N GLN A 722 7.35 0.46 -6.02
CA GLN A 722 8.40 0.16 -5.05
C GLN A 722 9.77 0.49 -5.62
N MET A 723 10.01 0.09 -6.87
CA MET A 723 11.34 0.09 -7.47
C MET A 723 11.29 0.48 -8.93
N VAL A 724 12.34 1.20 -9.33
CA VAL A 724 12.68 1.50 -10.73
C VAL A 724 14.09 0.97 -11.00
N ALA A 725 14.30 0.38 -12.17
CA ALA A 725 15.63 -0.11 -12.58
C ALA A 725 16.63 1.04 -12.62
N GLY A 726 17.76 0.86 -11.93
CA GLY A 726 18.80 1.86 -11.74
C GLY A 726 19.64 2.07 -13.00
N LYS A 727 20.62 2.98 -12.90
CA LYS A 727 21.49 3.38 -14.02
C LYS A 727 22.33 2.23 -14.59
N ASP A 728 22.64 1.22 -13.78
CA ASP A 728 23.47 0.08 -14.16
C ASP A 728 22.64 -1.10 -14.71
N ALA A 729 21.30 -1.01 -14.67
CA ALA A 729 20.41 -2.02 -15.19
C ALA A 729 20.41 -2.08 -16.71
N ALA A 730 20.03 -3.24 -17.28
CA ALA A 730 19.87 -3.41 -18.72
C ALA A 730 18.77 -2.52 -19.34
N LYS A 731 17.78 -2.10 -18.54
CA LYS A 731 16.70 -1.19 -18.93
C LYS A 731 16.48 -0.14 -17.84
N PRO A 732 17.35 0.87 -17.72
CA PRO A 732 17.18 1.91 -16.73
C PRO A 732 15.83 2.62 -16.89
N GLY A 733 15.11 2.84 -15.77
CA GLY A 733 13.79 3.47 -15.78
C GLY A 733 12.58 2.52 -15.84
N GLU A 734 12.79 1.20 -16.02
CA GLU A 734 11.71 0.21 -15.95
C GLU A 734 11.20 0.07 -14.51
N GLY A 735 9.92 0.39 -14.28
CA GLY A 735 9.28 0.28 -12.97
C GLY A 735 8.83 -1.14 -12.62
N LYS A 736 8.78 -1.45 -11.33
CA LYS A 736 8.33 -2.73 -10.76
C LYS A 736 7.52 -2.53 -9.49
N ASN A 737 6.62 -3.47 -9.22
CA ASN A 737 5.90 -3.59 -7.94
C ASN A 737 5.14 -2.32 -7.56
N SER A 738 4.12 -2.00 -8.36
CA SER A 738 3.21 -0.88 -8.11
C SER A 738 2.23 -1.15 -6.95
N TRP A 739 1.57 -0.12 -6.46
CA TRP A 739 0.50 -0.11 -5.47
C TRP A 739 0.95 -0.37 -4.03
N LEU A 740 1.10 -1.61 -3.61
CA LEU A 740 1.33 -1.96 -2.20
C LEU A 740 2.81 -1.78 -1.82
N THR A 741 3.17 -0.55 -1.55
CA THR A 741 4.54 -0.13 -1.23
C THR A 741 4.56 1.01 -0.23
N GLY A 742 5.51 1.01 0.69
CA GLY A 742 5.75 2.13 1.61
C GLY A 742 6.08 3.45 0.91
N THR A 743 6.45 3.41 -0.37
CA THR A 743 6.66 4.62 -1.18
C THR A 743 5.45 5.56 -1.13
N ALA A 744 4.22 5.02 -1.15
CA ALA A 744 3.01 5.83 -1.11
C ALA A 744 2.95 6.71 0.16
N ALA A 745 3.13 6.11 1.34
CA ALA A 745 3.10 6.81 2.61
C ALA A 745 4.27 7.79 2.75
N TRP A 746 5.48 7.39 2.35
CA TRP A 746 6.65 8.26 2.41
C TRP A 746 6.57 9.45 1.46
N MET A 747 6.04 9.26 0.24
CA MET A 747 5.81 10.38 -0.70
C MET A 747 4.77 11.36 -0.15
N TRP A 748 3.69 10.83 0.48
CA TRP A 748 2.70 11.66 1.16
C TRP A 748 3.30 12.44 2.33
N TYR A 749 3.97 11.75 3.24
CA TYR A 749 4.62 12.33 4.42
C TYR A 749 5.61 13.42 4.03
N THR A 750 6.45 13.15 3.02
CA THR A 750 7.43 14.10 2.52
C THR A 750 6.77 15.36 1.95
N VAL A 751 5.74 15.22 1.12
CA VAL A 751 5.13 16.40 0.48
C VAL A 751 4.27 17.19 1.45
N SER A 752 3.47 16.55 2.29
CA SER A 752 2.55 17.24 3.19
C SER A 752 3.29 17.92 4.35
N GLU A 753 4.23 17.20 4.99
CA GLU A 753 4.88 17.69 6.20
C GLU A 753 6.22 18.39 5.96
N PHE A 754 6.96 18.06 4.91
CA PHE A 754 8.31 18.56 4.73
C PHE A 754 8.47 19.54 3.56
N ILE A 755 7.83 19.28 2.41
CA ILE A 755 7.87 20.23 1.29
C ILE A 755 6.85 21.33 1.52
N LEU A 756 5.56 21.00 1.66
CA LEU A 756 4.50 21.98 1.97
C LEU A 756 4.55 22.44 3.44
N GLY A 757 5.18 21.67 4.31
CA GLY A 757 5.47 22.04 5.68
C GLY A 757 4.25 22.20 6.59
N ILE A 758 3.21 21.39 6.42
CA ILE A 758 2.00 21.38 7.26
C ILE A 758 2.04 20.16 8.18
N LYS A 759 2.66 20.30 9.34
CA LYS A 759 2.97 19.18 10.24
C LYS A 759 2.01 19.13 11.43
N PRO A 760 1.33 18.00 11.68
CA PRO A 760 0.68 17.77 12.98
C PRO A 760 1.69 17.84 14.12
N ASP A 761 1.30 18.53 15.19
CA ASP A 761 2.07 18.62 16.43
C ASP A 761 1.15 18.46 17.64
N TYR A 762 1.71 18.27 18.83
CA TYR A 762 0.94 18.11 20.06
C TYR A 762 0.05 19.31 20.36
N GLU A 763 0.54 20.53 20.10
CA GLU A 763 -0.16 21.77 20.41
C GLU A 763 -0.96 22.34 19.22
N GLY A 764 -0.78 21.82 18.01
CA GLY A 764 -1.46 22.36 16.82
C GLY A 764 -0.84 21.91 15.50
N LEU A 765 -0.84 22.81 14.51
CA LEU A 765 -0.18 22.63 13.22
C LEU A 765 1.13 23.42 13.16
N LEU A 766 2.26 22.74 13.13
CA LEU A 766 3.57 23.35 12.90
C LEU A 766 3.73 23.66 11.41
N ILE A 767 4.07 24.89 11.10
CA ILE A 767 4.28 25.38 9.74
C ILE A 767 5.78 25.60 9.48
N ASP A 768 6.36 24.72 8.64
CA ASP A 768 7.78 24.73 8.31
C ASP A 768 8.02 24.31 6.85
N PRO A 769 7.56 25.07 5.86
CA PRO A 769 7.75 24.74 4.45
C PRO A 769 9.21 24.79 4.01
N CYS A 770 9.57 23.85 3.11
CA CYS A 770 10.85 23.86 2.42
C CYS A 770 10.61 23.74 0.91
N LEU A 771 10.72 24.84 0.19
CA LEU A 771 10.20 25.01 -1.17
C LEU A 771 11.32 25.17 -2.21
N PRO A 772 11.08 24.77 -3.46
CA PRO A 772 11.95 25.24 -4.55
C PRO A 772 11.81 26.76 -4.71
N SER A 773 12.88 27.43 -5.09
CA SER A 773 12.92 28.90 -5.27
C SER A 773 11.92 29.43 -6.32
N THR A 774 11.40 28.53 -7.15
CA THR A 774 10.36 28.83 -8.15
C THR A 774 8.94 28.89 -7.56
N ALA A 775 8.70 28.28 -6.39
CA ALA A 775 7.39 28.31 -5.73
C ALA A 775 7.18 29.67 -5.05
N LYS A 776 6.19 30.44 -5.51
CA LYS A 776 5.92 31.79 -5.02
C LYS A 776 4.71 31.88 -4.09
N GLU A 777 3.73 31.03 -4.30
CA GLU A 777 2.50 30.97 -3.51
C GLU A 777 1.84 29.60 -3.67
N TYR A 778 1.19 29.11 -2.62
CA TYR A 778 0.26 27.99 -2.68
C TYR A 778 -0.74 28.07 -1.54
N GLU A 779 -1.86 27.38 -1.71
CA GLU A 779 -2.93 27.28 -0.73
C GLU A 779 -3.10 25.83 -0.27
N VAL A 780 -3.33 25.61 1.03
CA VAL A 780 -3.69 24.31 1.60
C VAL A 780 -4.97 24.45 2.41
N THR A 781 -5.92 23.56 2.18
CA THR A 781 -7.04 23.37 3.11
C THR A 781 -6.76 22.13 3.94
N ARG A 782 -6.75 22.29 5.27
CA ARG A 782 -6.47 21.21 6.23
C ARG A 782 -7.54 21.15 7.30
N LYS A 783 -8.24 20.01 7.41
CA LYS A 783 -9.13 19.73 8.55
C LYS A 783 -8.32 19.00 9.62
N PHE A 784 -8.25 19.58 10.80
CA PHE A 784 -7.41 19.09 11.87
C PHE A 784 -8.04 19.34 13.23
N ARG A 785 -8.24 18.31 14.03
CA ARG A 785 -8.78 18.36 15.43
C ARG A 785 -9.96 19.32 15.61
N GLY A 786 -10.98 19.21 14.74
CA GLY A 786 -12.21 20.02 14.82
C GLY A 786 -12.17 21.36 14.09
N GLY A 787 -11.00 21.81 13.67
CA GLY A 787 -10.80 23.00 12.85
C GLY A 787 -10.68 22.74 11.35
N GLU A 788 -10.99 23.74 10.53
CA GLU A 788 -10.70 23.77 9.09
C GLU A 788 -9.84 24.99 8.82
N TYR A 789 -8.60 24.76 8.43
CA TYR A 789 -7.58 25.80 8.22
C TYR A 789 -7.36 25.99 6.72
N HIS A 790 -7.61 27.23 6.24
CA HIS A 790 -7.28 27.70 4.90
C HIS A 790 -5.95 28.45 4.96
N ILE A 791 -4.87 27.78 4.57
CA ILE A 791 -3.49 28.25 4.75
C ILE A 791 -2.95 28.74 3.41
N THR A 792 -2.67 30.03 3.31
CA THR A 792 -2.00 30.65 2.16
C THR A 792 -0.54 30.91 2.51
N VAL A 793 0.38 30.24 1.83
CA VAL A 793 1.83 30.45 1.97
C VAL A 793 2.32 31.38 0.86
N LYS A 794 2.92 32.51 1.25
CA LYS A 794 3.45 33.52 0.34
C LYS A 794 4.97 33.55 0.39
N ASN A 795 5.61 33.32 -0.74
CA ASN A 795 7.06 33.27 -0.89
C ASN A 795 7.54 34.12 -2.08
N PRO A 796 7.29 35.43 -2.12
CA PRO A 796 7.63 36.27 -3.26
C PRO A 796 9.13 36.31 -3.56
N SER A 797 9.96 36.19 -2.53
CA SER A 797 11.42 36.18 -2.65
C SER A 797 12.00 34.88 -3.16
N GLY A 798 11.25 33.77 -3.12
CA GLY A 798 11.74 32.45 -3.49
C GLY A 798 12.72 31.87 -2.46
N ASN A 799 12.47 32.13 -1.19
CA ASN A 799 13.23 31.53 -0.10
C ASN A 799 12.97 30.03 -0.08
N GLN A 800 14.02 29.23 0.13
CA GLN A 800 13.84 27.78 0.20
C GLN A 800 13.28 27.34 1.55
N LYS A 801 13.61 28.02 2.64
CA LYS A 801 13.15 27.70 4.01
C LYS A 801 13.08 28.99 4.85
N GLY A 802 12.31 28.91 5.95
CA GLY A 802 12.20 29.94 6.96
C GLY A 802 10.88 30.75 6.86
N VAL A 803 10.08 30.64 7.91
CA VAL A 803 8.84 31.39 8.10
C VAL A 803 9.17 32.67 8.85
N LYS A 804 8.76 33.83 8.31
CA LYS A 804 8.94 35.15 8.92
C LYS A 804 7.80 35.50 9.85
N GLN A 805 6.56 35.25 9.41
CA GLN A 805 5.37 35.60 10.17
C GLN A 805 4.20 34.68 9.80
N ILE A 806 3.35 34.37 10.77
CA ILE A 806 2.06 33.71 10.58
C ILE A 806 0.98 34.61 11.18
N THR A 807 -0.12 34.80 10.44
CA THR A 807 -1.35 35.43 10.94
C THR A 807 -2.49 34.43 10.88
N VAL A 808 -3.28 34.36 11.94
CA VAL A 808 -4.52 33.56 12.02
C VAL A 808 -5.68 34.51 12.20
N ASP A 809 -6.65 34.47 11.29
CA ASP A 809 -7.82 35.37 11.28
C ASP A 809 -7.44 36.86 11.39
N GLY A 810 -6.37 37.23 10.68
CA GLY A 810 -5.82 38.58 10.66
C GLY A 810 -4.98 38.98 11.88
N THR A 811 -4.80 38.07 12.87
CA THR A 811 -4.02 38.34 14.08
C THR A 811 -2.66 37.61 13.98
N PRO A 812 -1.53 38.34 14.12
CA PRO A 812 -0.21 37.68 14.18
C PRO A 812 -0.07 36.75 15.39
N ILE A 813 0.54 35.59 15.16
CA ILE A 813 0.89 34.66 16.25
C ILE A 813 2.40 34.67 16.51
N SER A 814 2.80 34.26 17.71
CA SER A 814 4.20 34.05 18.06
C SER A 814 4.61 32.62 17.72
N GLY A 815 5.74 32.46 17.03
CA GLY A 815 6.23 31.15 16.61
C GLY A 815 5.57 30.63 15.34
N THR A 816 5.72 29.33 15.10
CA THR A 816 5.29 28.65 13.86
C THR A 816 4.24 27.56 14.07
N ILE A 817 3.71 27.42 15.29
CA ILE A 817 2.61 26.49 15.59
C ILE A 817 1.30 27.25 15.62
N ILE A 818 0.36 26.85 14.76
CA ILE A 818 -1.02 27.33 14.78
C ILE A 818 -1.77 26.50 15.84
N PRO A 819 -2.27 27.12 16.92
CA PRO A 819 -3.00 26.41 17.96
C PRO A 819 -4.28 25.74 17.43
N CYS A 820 -4.63 24.59 18.01
CA CYS A 820 -5.90 23.95 17.68
C CYS A 820 -7.10 24.84 18.11
N SER A 821 -8.05 25.04 17.20
CA SER A 821 -9.32 25.71 17.48
C SER A 821 -10.42 25.15 16.58
N GLU A 822 -11.66 25.15 17.09
CA GLU A 822 -12.81 24.74 16.29
C GLU A 822 -13.23 25.83 15.29
N GLY A 823 -13.83 25.41 14.18
CA GLY A 823 -14.34 26.33 13.17
C GLY A 823 -13.44 26.46 11.95
N LYS A 824 -13.68 27.55 11.18
CA LYS A 824 -12.90 27.85 9.98
C LYS A 824 -11.94 29.00 10.26
N HIS A 825 -10.71 28.83 9.83
CA HIS A 825 -9.63 29.78 10.09
C HIS A 825 -8.90 30.13 8.80
N GLU A 826 -8.68 31.42 8.59
CA GLU A 826 -7.85 31.97 7.50
C GLU A 826 -6.43 32.18 8.02
N VAL A 827 -5.47 31.49 7.44
CA VAL A 827 -4.06 31.53 7.84
C VAL A 827 -3.21 32.07 6.70
N VAL A 828 -2.39 33.07 6.98
CA VAL A 828 -1.41 33.60 6.03
C VAL A 828 -0.02 33.40 6.61
N VAL A 829 0.84 32.76 5.82
CA VAL A 829 2.24 32.47 6.15
C VAL A 829 3.14 33.28 5.21
N GLU A 830 4.06 34.05 5.76
CA GLU A 830 5.05 34.80 5.02
C GLU A 830 6.44 34.18 5.18
N MET A 831 7.11 33.86 4.04
CA MET A 831 8.47 33.32 3.98
C MET A 831 9.50 34.36 3.55
#